data_9d6c6ac02364892efd41dee5317c6080
#
_entry.id   9d6c6ac02364892efd41dee5317c6080
#
_cell.length_a   1.000
_cell.length_b   1.000
_cell.length_c   1.000
_cell.angle_alpha   90.00
_cell.angle_beta   90.00
_cell.angle_gamma   90.00
#
_symmetry.space_group_name_H-M   'P 1'
#
loop_
_entity.id
_entity.type
_entity.pdbx_description
1 polymer ?
#
loop_
_entity_poly.entity_id
_entity_poly.type
_entity_poly.pdbx_seq_one_letter_code
_entity_poly.pdbx_strand_id
1 'polypeptide(L)'
;MLRWSLRLQFREMIGQTLQHYRIEMKLGAGGMGVVYRALDTHLDRLVAIKVLPAAVLGNGDRKVRFAQEAKSASALSHRNIITIYDVDTGEIDGQPVEFIAMEYVSGKTLDKLIGRKGLRLNEALRYAIQIADGLAAAHGAGIIHRDLKPANIIVNEHGDVKILDFGLAKLSEPEEPNVFAPTESVHLDAMLKTEAGTIIGTVAYMSPEQADSHKVDERSDIFSLGAVLYEMITGRRAFAGDSKLSTLASVLHNEPKPLSQSTEGVPREVERIILRCLRKDPERRWQSMADLKVALEDALEEVESGKAVVSSGVATPSATQRSLPLLIWAAVVVISLTGGAYVGSQALAPPQPTFERLTYRRGNVQAARFSPDGQTVVFSAQWANEPMTMFSMRPGSRESRPLDLPAGQILSISSSGEMAILLGPTTPGTLARVPFSGGAPREILENVNDADWSPDGAGLAVSHTVGGKNRIEYPIGTVLYESTGRPPVSLRVSPKGDSLAFFEYDTGVGDYAVTVLAPLGKKRVLSRGWRVAGNLAWTPKGDEIWFGGSKAGVNGALYAVSLDSKERTVVEMPAPVALDDITRDGRVLGVAADSRIGISFLSPGNKEEQDLSWFDGSYVYDVSADGKTILFVELSYGQPRNVAIYLRKTDGSPAVRLGDGNRPALSPDGKWVVCILSDGPKTNLTLLPTGAGEARSIGASGMHYERAEWFPDGQRLLVTGNEPGRPQRTFVQDLGGNKLTPVTPEDMIAAHISPDQKYVTVVSGGKLNLFPIGGGELKPVTNREAGESVIVWSADGRYLFLSKLEEPAFLKISRLEVSTGRREVWREVKTPDPVGVGITKVVMTPDGQSLAYSFQRDITTLFLIGGLR
;
A
#
# COMPACT_ATOMS: atom_id res chain seq x y z
N MET A 1 9.77 -26.94 -1.25
CA MET A 1 9.17 -28.05 -0.48
C MET A 1 7.69 -27.84 -0.15
N LEU A 2 7.19 -26.64 0.13
CA LEU A 2 5.75 -26.40 0.42
C LEU A 2 4.79 -26.71 -0.75
N ARG A 3 5.22 -26.64 -1.99
CA ARG A 3 4.38 -27.01 -3.16
C ARG A 3 4.11 -28.51 -3.30
N TRP A 4 4.91 -29.35 -2.66
CA TRP A 4 4.75 -30.81 -2.67
C TRP A 4 3.85 -31.27 -1.50
N SER A 5 3.88 -30.62 -0.35
CA SER A 5 3.08 -31.00 0.80
C SER A 5 1.57 -30.72 0.61
N LEU A 6 1.20 -29.57 0.00
CA LEU A 6 -0.21 -29.22 -0.30
C LEU A 6 -0.82 -30.12 -1.40
N ARG A 7 -0.03 -30.61 -2.37
CA ARG A 7 -0.52 -31.56 -3.37
C ARG A 7 -0.68 -32.98 -2.83
N LEU A 8 0.04 -33.39 -1.81
CA LEU A 8 -0.06 -34.70 -1.17
C LEU A 8 -1.21 -34.78 -0.16
N GLN A 9 -1.49 -33.73 0.59
CA GLN A 9 -2.55 -33.71 1.61
C GLN A 9 -3.98 -33.84 1.05
N PHE A 10 -4.26 -33.42 -0.19
CA PHE A 10 -5.62 -33.45 -0.75
C PHE A 10 -5.89 -34.54 -1.79
N ARG A 11 -4.92 -35.41 -2.10
CA ARG A 11 -5.11 -36.48 -3.10
C ARG A 11 -5.71 -37.77 -2.51
N GLU A 12 -5.72 -37.92 -1.21
CA GLU A 12 -6.09 -39.15 -0.48
C GLU A 12 -7.44 -39.10 0.24
N MET A 13 -8.24 -38.03 0.11
CA MET A 13 -9.53 -37.92 0.79
C MET A 13 -10.65 -38.70 0.13
N ILE A 14 -10.49 -39.11 -1.13
CA ILE A 14 -11.51 -39.90 -1.85
C ILE A 14 -11.56 -41.29 -1.24
N GLY A 15 -12.78 -41.73 -0.85
CA GLY A 15 -13.03 -42.99 -0.17
C GLY A 15 -12.99 -42.94 1.36
N GLN A 16 -12.53 -41.80 1.93
CA GLN A 16 -12.55 -41.57 3.38
C GLN A 16 -13.92 -41.05 3.84
N THR A 17 -14.18 -41.12 5.14
CA THR A 17 -15.40 -40.65 5.76
C THR A 17 -15.06 -39.49 6.72
N LEU A 18 -15.66 -38.35 6.50
CA LEU A 18 -15.56 -37.15 7.36
C LEU A 18 -16.84 -37.10 8.18
N GLN A 19 -16.77 -37.44 9.48
CA GLN A 19 -17.94 -37.72 10.34
C GLN A 19 -18.86 -38.78 9.70
N HIS A 20 -20.02 -38.39 9.20
CA HIS A 20 -20.99 -39.27 8.49
C HIS A 20 -21.04 -38.97 6.97
N TYR A 21 -20.15 -38.17 6.43
CA TYR A 21 -20.06 -37.87 5.01
C TYR A 21 -18.97 -38.71 4.32
N ARG A 22 -19.35 -39.64 3.50
CA ARG A 22 -18.42 -40.48 2.71
C ARG A 22 -18.03 -39.75 1.43
N ILE A 23 -16.76 -39.39 1.31
CA ILE A 23 -16.22 -38.64 0.16
C ILE A 23 -16.10 -39.55 -1.06
N GLU A 24 -16.79 -39.18 -2.15
CA GLU A 24 -16.84 -39.99 -3.36
C GLU A 24 -15.93 -39.45 -4.47
N MET A 25 -15.95 -38.16 -4.73
CA MET A 25 -15.14 -37.57 -5.79
C MET A 25 -14.85 -36.07 -5.53
N LYS A 26 -13.75 -35.59 -6.11
CA LYS A 26 -13.40 -34.18 -6.10
C LYS A 26 -14.16 -33.41 -7.17
N LEU A 27 -14.87 -32.35 -6.80
CA LEU A 27 -15.60 -31.45 -7.70
C LEU A 27 -14.75 -30.26 -8.17
N GLY A 28 -13.91 -29.71 -7.27
CA GLY A 28 -13.07 -28.55 -7.59
C GLY A 28 -12.06 -28.23 -6.50
N ALA A 29 -11.09 -27.36 -6.82
CA ALA A 29 -10.15 -26.79 -5.85
C ALA A 29 -9.90 -25.32 -6.20
N GLY A 30 -9.84 -24.47 -5.18
CA GLY A 30 -9.58 -23.02 -5.31
C GLY A 30 -8.81 -22.49 -4.11
N GLY A 31 -8.55 -21.20 -4.09
CA GLY A 31 -7.80 -20.54 -3.01
C GLY A 31 -8.46 -20.63 -1.62
N MET A 32 -9.77 -20.91 -1.55
CA MET A 32 -10.54 -21.04 -0.32
C MET A 32 -10.81 -22.49 0.09
N GLY A 33 -10.22 -23.49 -0.58
CA GLY A 33 -10.36 -24.88 -0.21
C GLY A 33 -10.65 -25.82 -1.37
N VAL A 34 -10.98 -27.08 -1.03
CA VAL A 34 -11.32 -28.13 -1.99
C VAL A 34 -12.76 -28.58 -1.76
N VAL A 35 -13.51 -28.69 -2.84
CA VAL A 35 -14.91 -29.13 -2.79
C VAL A 35 -14.99 -30.57 -3.30
N TYR A 36 -15.66 -31.42 -2.53
CA TYR A 36 -15.90 -32.82 -2.84
C TYR A 36 -17.39 -33.12 -2.93
N ARG A 37 -17.78 -34.07 -3.78
CA ARG A 37 -19.06 -34.75 -3.66
C ARG A 37 -18.94 -35.81 -2.61
N ALA A 38 -19.90 -35.89 -1.69
CA ALA A 38 -19.98 -36.95 -0.67
C ALA A 38 -21.40 -37.46 -0.52
N LEU A 39 -21.51 -38.67 0.03
CA LEU A 39 -22.77 -39.24 0.45
C LEU A 39 -22.95 -38.97 1.97
N ASP A 40 -24.02 -38.28 2.33
CA ASP A 40 -24.52 -38.18 3.71
C ASP A 40 -25.14 -39.55 4.06
N THR A 41 -24.41 -40.33 4.85
CA THR A 41 -24.80 -41.73 5.20
C THR A 41 -25.95 -41.79 6.22
N HIS A 42 -26.30 -40.68 6.88
CA HIS A 42 -27.45 -40.58 7.79
C HIS A 42 -28.77 -40.35 7.04
N LEU A 43 -28.72 -39.55 5.98
CA LEU A 43 -29.92 -39.14 5.25
C LEU A 43 -29.96 -39.73 3.82
N ASP A 44 -28.99 -40.58 3.45
CA ASP A 44 -28.85 -41.24 2.14
C ASP A 44 -29.03 -40.29 0.96
N ARG A 45 -28.31 -39.14 1.01
CA ARG A 45 -28.37 -38.11 -0.02
C ARG A 45 -26.98 -37.61 -0.42
N LEU A 46 -26.85 -37.13 -1.65
CA LEU A 46 -25.63 -36.52 -2.13
C LEU A 46 -25.52 -35.10 -1.59
N VAL A 47 -24.30 -34.72 -1.12
CA VAL A 47 -23.96 -33.41 -0.62
C VAL A 47 -22.63 -32.91 -1.24
N ALA A 48 -22.41 -31.62 -1.24
CA ALA A 48 -21.10 -31.03 -1.52
C ALA A 48 -20.41 -30.70 -0.20
N ILE A 49 -19.17 -31.16 -0.03
CA ILE A 49 -18.36 -30.89 1.15
C ILE A 49 -17.22 -29.96 0.75
N LYS A 50 -17.21 -28.73 1.25
CA LYS A 50 -16.12 -27.77 1.08
C LYS A 50 -15.18 -27.86 2.27
N VAL A 51 -13.97 -28.38 2.03
CA VAL A 51 -12.90 -28.53 3.03
C VAL A 51 -12.01 -27.31 3.00
N LEU A 52 -11.77 -26.72 4.18
CA LEU A 52 -10.99 -25.49 4.32
C LEU A 52 -9.54 -25.80 4.68
N PRO A 53 -8.55 -25.10 4.09
CA PRO A 53 -7.16 -25.26 4.46
C PRO A 53 -6.90 -24.79 5.89
N ALA A 54 -6.12 -25.51 6.68
CA ALA A 54 -5.72 -25.14 8.04
C ALA A 54 -5.04 -23.75 8.10
N ALA A 55 -4.36 -23.36 7.02
CA ALA A 55 -3.72 -22.03 6.90
C ALA A 55 -4.72 -20.85 6.82
N VAL A 56 -5.98 -21.10 6.44
CA VAL A 56 -7.03 -20.04 6.39
C VAL A 56 -7.61 -19.78 7.77
N LEU A 57 -7.50 -20.73 8.68
CA LEU A 57 -8.16 -20.76 9.99
C LEU A 57 -7.20 -20.50 11.17
N GLY A 58 -5.97 -20.10 10.91
CA GLY A 58 -4.84 -19.98 11.83
C GLY A 58 -5.01 -19.20 13.14
N ASN A 59 -6.21 -18.67 13.47
CA ASN A 59 -6.54 -18.06 14.77
C ASN A 59 -7.95 -18.45 15.20
N GLY A 60 -8.14 -18.70 16.52
CA GLY A 60 -9.43 -19.06 17.12
C GLY A 60 -10.58 -18.10 16.81
N ASP A 61 -10.30 -16.79 16.69
CA ASP A 61 -11.29 -15.77 16.35
C ASP A 61 -11.78 -15.87 14.89
N ARG A 62 -10.94 -16.34 13.98
CA ARG A 62 -11.34 -16.61 12.58
C ARG A 62 -12.27 -17.81 12.50
N LYS A 63 -12.07 -18.83 13.34
CA LYS A 63 -12.98 -19.97 13.48
C LYS A 63 -14.35 -19.55 13.95
N VAL A 64 -14.41 -18.72 14.98
CA VAL A 64 -15.67 -18.22 15.55
C VAL A 64 -16.43 -17.39 14.53
N ARG A 65 -15.76 -16.49 13.81
CA ARG A 65 -16.36 -15.67 12.75
C ARG A 65 -16.84 -16.50 11.57
N PHE A 66 -16.03 -17.45 11.12
CA PHE A 66 -16.42 -18.39 10.07
C PHE A 66 -17.69 -19.14 10.42
N ALA A 67 -17.75 -19.73 11.62
CA ALA A 67 -18.95 -20.42 12.11
C ALA A 67 -20.17 -19.50 12.19
N GLN A 68 -19.96 -18.23 12.57
CA GLN A 68 -21.01 -17.22 12.67
C GLN A 68 -21.54 -16.75 11.30
N GLU A 69 -20.65 -16.52 10.33
CA GLU A 69 -21.02 -16.15 8.96
C GLU A 69 -21.68 -17.31 8.21
N ALA A 70 -21.13 -18.51 8.34
CA ALA A 70 -21.73 -19.72 7.78
C ALA A 70 -23.10 -19.99 8.43
N LYS A 71 -23.28 -19.73 9.72
CA LYS A 71 -24.57 -19.81 10.43
C LYS A 71 -25.55 -18.73 9.95
N SER A 72 -25.08 -17.53 9.64
CA SER A 72 -25.93 -16.47 9.05
C SER A 72 -26.37 -16.84 7.63
N ALA A 73 -25.45 -17.36 6.81
CA ALA A 73 -25.76 -17.84 5.46
C ALA A 73 -26.66 -19.07 5.47
N SER A 74 -26.59 -19.95 6.48
CA SER A 74 -27.47 -21.14 6.62
C SER A 74 -28.92 -20.76 6.94
N ALA A 75 -29.17 -19.56 7.43
CA ALA A 75 -30.52 -19.04 7.68
C ALA A 75 -31.25 -18.65 6.36
N LEU A 76 -30.52 -18.49 5.24
CA LEU A 76 -31.11 -18.18 3.95
C LEU A 76 -31.70 -19.45 3.32
N SER A 77 -33.02 -19.47 3.14
CA SER A 77 -33.73 -20.51 2.41
C SER A 77 -34.39 -19.88 1.17
N HIS A 78 -33.77 -20.06 0.01
CA HIS A 78 -34.27 -19.54 -1.26
C HIS A 78 -33.93 -20.50 -2.42
N ARG A 79 -34.84 -20.62 -3.41
CA ARG A 79 -34.67 -21.53 -4.56
C ARG A 79 -33.40 -21.27 -5.37
N ASN A 80 -32.93 -20.02 -5.43
CA ASN A 80 -31.76 -19.59 -6.19
C ASN A 80 -30.50 -19.42 -5.32
N ILE A 81 -30.53 -19.80 -4.04
CA ILE A 81 -29.37 -19.79 -3.12
C ILE A 81 -29.05 -21.22 -2.73
N ILE A 82 -27.75 -21.56 -2.64
CA ILE A 82 -27.33 -22.87 -2.18
C ILE A 82 -27.70 -23.06 -0.71
N THR A 83 -28.24 -24.23 -0.35
CA THR A 83 -28.59 -24.55 1.03
C THR A 83 -27.37 -25.09 1.76
N ILE A 84 -27.00 -24.48 2.89
CA ILE A 84 -25.97 -25.00 3.81
C ILE A 84 -26.67 -25.93 4.79
N TYR A 85 -26.18 -27.16 4.91
CA TYR A 85 -26.75 -28.18 5.78
C TYR A 85 -26.02 -28.25 7.12
N ASP A 86 -24.69 -28.09 7.08
CA ASP A 86 -23.88 -28.24 8.29
C ASP A 86 -22.56 -27.50 8.18
N VAL A 87 -21.98 -27.09 9.33
CA VAL A 87 -20.66 -26.45 9.44
C VAL A 87 -20.01 -27.03 10.68
N ASP A 88 -19.02 -27.90 10.47
CA ASP A 88 -18.45 -28.66 11.59
C ASP A 88 -16.96 -28.97 11.38
N THR A 89 -16.34 -29.56 12.39
CA THR A 89 -14.97 -30.05 12.39
C THR A 89 -14.97 -31.57 12.42
N GLY A 90 -14.33 -32.18 11.47
CA GLY A 90 -14.08 -33.61 11.45
C GLY A 90 -12.60 -33.92 11.56
N GLU A 91 -12.27 -35.21 11.49
CA GLU A 91 -10.89 -35.68 11.56
C GLU A 91 -10.59 -36.55 10.34
N ILE A 92 -9.45 -36.28 9.67
CA ILE A 92 -8.92 -37.09 8.59
C ILE A 92 -7.44 -37.38 8.89
N ASP A 93 -7.08 -38.68 8.91
CA ASP A 93 -5.71 -39.15 9.22
C ASP A 93 -5.13 -38.55 10.53
N GLY A 94 -5.99 -38.37 11.58
CA GLY A 94 -5.59 -37.81 12.86
C GLY A 94 -5.39 -36.29 12.86
N GLN A 95 -5.80 -35.60 11.80
CA GLN A 95 -5.73 -34.14 11.70
C GLN A 95 -7.13 -33.53 11.68
N PRO A 96 -7.40 -32.49 12.50
CA PRO A 96 -8.69 -31.81 12.48
C PRO A 96 -8.87 -31.04 11.18
N VAL A 97 -10.01 -31.21 10.55
CA VAL A 97 -10.40 -30.60 9.28
C VAL A 97 -11.74 -29.92 9.43
N GLU A 98 -11.82 -28.65 9.11
CA GLU A 98 -13.08 -27.91 9.08
C GLU A 98 -13.72 -27.98 7.72
N PHE A 99 -15.05 -28.15 7.71
CA PHE A 99 -15.80 -28.31 6.47
C PHE A 99 -17.18 -27.67 6.55
N ILE A 100 -17.72 -27.38 5.36
CA ILE A 100 -19.12 -26.97 5.17
C ILE A 100 -19.78 -28.09 4.33
N ALA A 101 -20.86 -28.63 4.84
CA ALA A 101 -21.76 -29.53 4.08
C ALA A 101 -22.90 -28.72 3.48
N MET A 102 -23.11 -28.82 2.17
CA MET A 102 -24.08 -28.04 1.45
C MET A 102 -24.77 -28.85 0.36
N GLU A 103 -25.84 -28.31 -0.18
CA GLU A 103 -26.60 -28.86 -1.30
C GLU A 103 -25.67 -29.24 -2.46
N TYR A 104 -25.77 -30.46 -2.96
CA TYR A 104 -25.14 -30.86 -4.21
C TYR A 104 -26.02 -30.49 -5.39
N VAL A 105 -25.54 -29.63 -6.25
CA VAL A 105 -26.25 -29.18 -7.46
C VAL A 105 -25.59 -29.83 -8.68
N SER A 106 -26.37 -30.66 -9.40
CA SER A 106 -25.93 -31.22 -10.69
C SER A 106 -26.06 -30.13 -11.76
N GLY A 107 -24.95 -29.62 -12.26
CA GLY A 107 -24.94 -28.52 -13.23
C GLY A 107 -23.55 -28.07 -13.61
N LYS A 108 -23.48 -26.96 -14.33
CA LYS A 108 -22.22 -26.32 -14.73
C LYS A 108 -22.17 -24.90 -14.15
N THR A 109 -20.97 -24.47 -13.77
CA THR A 109 -20.76 -23.08 -13.39
C THR A 109 -20.91 -22.15 -14.59
N LEU A 110 -21.41 -20.93 -14.36
CA LEU A 110 -21.76 -20.00 -15.40
C LEU A 110 -20.54 -19.59 -16.26
N ASP A 111 -19.35 -19.55 -15.70
CA ASP A 111 -18.10 -19.31 -16.43
C ASP A 111 -17.80 -20.39 -17.48
N LYS A 112 -18.27 -21.63 -17.26
CA LYS A 112 -18.14 -22.73 -18.23
C LYS A 112 -19.25 -22.70 -19.30
N LEU A 113 -20.35 -22.02 -19.04
CA LEU A 113 -21.47 -21.88 -19.97
C LEU A 113 -21.27 -20.67 -20.89
N ILE A 114 -20.64 -19.59 -20.41
CA ILE A 114 -20.35 -18.41 -21.20
C ILE A 114 -19.28 -18.74 -22.22
N GLY A 115 -19.66 -18.83 -23.48
CA GLY A 115 -18.74 -19.01 -24.59
C GLY A 115 -18.15 -17.67 -25.07
N ARG A 116 -17.20 -17.72 -26.00
CA ARG A 116 -16.58 -16.51 -26.59
C ARG A 116 -17.57 -15.56 -27.30
N LYS A 117 -18.75 -16.01 -27.63
CA LYS A 117 -19.82 -15.22 -28.27
C LYS A 117 -20.92 -14.82 -27.29
N GLY A 118 -20.79 -15.13 -26.00
CA GLY A 118 -21.83 -14.97 -25.00
C GLY A 118 -22.94 -16.01 -25.09
N LEU A 119 -23.96 -15.85 -24.25
CA LEU A 119 -25.19 -16.60 -24.25
C LEU A 119 -26.23 -15.96 -25.17
N ARG A 120 -27.32 -16.68 -25.48
CA ARG A 120 -28.48 -16.07 -26.14
C ARG A 120 -29.12 -15.04 -25.18
N LEU A 121 -29.57 -13.92 -25.74
CA LEU A 121 -30.07 -12.80 -24.92
C LEU A 121 -31.19 -13.20 -23.95
N ASN A 122 -32.17 -13.98 -24.42
CA ASN A 122 -33.27 -14.46 -23.58
C ASN A 122 -32.78 -15.36 -22.44
N GLU A 123 -31.77 -16.20 -22.71
CA GLU A 123 -31.17 -17.08 -21.72
C GLU A 123 -30.37 -16.28 -20.66
N ALA A 124 -29.59 -15.29 -21.09
CA ALA A 124 -28.84 -14.40 -20.22
C ALA A 124 -29.79 -13.60 -19.30
N LEU A 125 -30.89 -13.06 -19.82
CA LEU A 125 -31.91 -12.34 -19.04
C LEU A 125 -32.62 -13.26 -18.04
N ARG A 126 -33.01 -14.48 -18.43
CA ARG A 126 -33.64 -15.46 -17.51
C ARG A 126 -32.71 -15.83 -16.36
N TYR A 127 -31.41 -16.00 -16.60
CA TYR A 127 -30.44 -16.25 -15.53
C TYR A 127 -30.25 -15.03 -14.66
N ALA A 128 -30.15 -13.83 -15.24
CA ALA A 128 -29.99 -12.60 -14.48
C ALA A 128 -31.17 -12.32 -13.54
N ILE A 129 -32.41 -12.59 -13.98
CA ILE A 129 -33.63 -12.47 -13.16
C ILE A 129 -33.55 -13.41 -11.94
N GLN A 130 -33.16 -14.68 -12.13
CA GLN A 130 -33.05 -15.65 -11.06
C GLN A 130 -31.92 -15.27 -10.07
N ILE A 131 -30.78 -14.74 -10.57
CA ILE A 131 -29.70 -14.24 -9.73
C ILE A 131 -30.19 -13.02 -8.92
N ALA A 132 -30.88 -12.09 -9.56
CA ALA A 132 -31.44 -10.93 -8.89
C ALA A 132 -32.48 -11.31 -7.81
N ASP A 133 -33.31 -12.35 -8.07
CA ASP A 133 -34.28 -12.87 -7.10
C ASP A 133 -33.59 -13.41 -5.84
N GLY A 134 -32.52 -14.22 -6.01
CA GLY A 134 -31.72 -14.74 -4.90
C GLY A 134 -30.99 -13.65 -4.12
N LEU A 135 -30.39 -12.68 -4.81
CA LEU A 135 -29.70 -11.56 -4.16
C LEU A 135 -30.67 -10.63 -3.43
N ALA A 136 -31.87 -10.38 -3.99
CA ALA A 136 -32.88 -9.57 -3.31
C ALA A 136 -33.33 -10.23 -1.99
N ALA A 137 -33.50 -11.56 -1.97
CA ALA A 137 -33.82 -12.30 -0.76
C ALA A 137 -32.69 -12.21 0.29
N ALA A 138 -31.43 -12.30 -0.12
CA ALA A 138 -30.28 -12.15 0.75
C ALA A 138 -30.15 -10.74 1.34
N HIS A 139 -30.32 -9.71 0.51
CA HIS A 139 -30.31 -8.29 0.91
C HIS A 139 -31.44 -7.98 1.90
N GLY A 140 -32.63 -8.54 1.69
CA GLY A 140 -33.75 -8.44 2.63
C GLY A 140 -33.47 -9.04 4.01
N ALA A 141 -32.53 -10.00 4.09
CA ALA A 141 -32.01 -10.59 5.33
C ALA A 141 -30.75 -9.87 5.86
N GLY A 142 -30.33 -8.74 5.25
CA GLY A 142 -29.13 -7.99 5.62
C GLY A 142 -27.81 -8.64 5.22
N ILE A 143 -27.83 -9.58 4.27
CA ILE A 143 -26.65 -10.33 3.82
C ILE A 143 -26.26 -9.86 2.42
N ILE A 144 -25.04 -9.36 2.27
CA ILE A 144 -24.43 -8.93 1.01
C ILE A 144 -23.46 -10.02 0.52
N HIS A 145 -23.49 -10.35 -0.76
CA HIS A 145 -22.69 -11.46 -1.33
C HIS A 145 -21.20 -11.13 -1.45
N ARG A 146 -20.85 -9.92 -1.91
CA ARG A 146 -19.48 -9.35 -2.00
C ARG A 146 -18.51 -10.04 -2.97
N ASP A 147 -18.75 -11.24 -3.45
CA ASP A 147 -17.88 -11.97 -4.40
C ASP A 147 -18.72 -12.62 -5.53
N LEU A 148 -19.70 -11.89 -6.05
CA LEU A 148 -20.52 -12.38 -7.15
C LEU A 148 -19.73 -12.41 -8.45
N LYS A 149 -19.61 -13.61 -9.04
CA LYS A 149 -18.88 -13.86 -10.29
C LYS A 149 -19.42 -15.12 -10.97
N PRO A 150 -19.18 -15.33 -12.28
CA PRO A 150 -19.69 -16.50 -12.99
C PRO A 150 -19.28 -17.85 -12.38
N ALA A 151 -18.11 -17.95 -11.77
CA ALA A 151 -17.66 -19.18 -11.11
C ALA A 151 -18.42 -19.52 -9.81
N ASN A 152 -19.10 -18.54 -9.19
CA ASN A 152 -19.93 -18.72 -8.00
C ASN A 152 -21.43 -18.87 -8.32
N ILE A 153 -21.78 -19.18 -9.56
CA ILE A 153 -23.16 -19.39 -10.03
C ILE A 153 -23.21 -20.72 -10.77
N ILE A 154 -24.05 -21.64 -10.31
CA ILE A 154 -24.32 -22.91 -11.01
C ILE A 154 -25.65 -22.84 -11.71
N VAL A 155 -25.71 -23.37 -12.93
CA VAL A 155 -26.94 -23.57 -13.69
C VAL A 155 -27.12 -25.08 -13.89
N ASN A 156 -28.27 -25.60 -13.49
CA ASN A 156 -28.63 -27.01 -13.66
C ASN A 156 -29.14 -27.31 -15.11
N GLU A 157 -29.42 -28.56 -15.40
CA GLU A 157 -29.89 -29.00 -16.73
C GLU A 157 -31.29 -28.43 -17.09
N HIS A 158 -32.05 -27.96 -16.10
CA HIS A 158 -33.38 -27.38 -16.29
C HIS A 158 -33.33 -25.83 -16.45
N GLY A 159 -32.15 -25.24 -16.35
CA GLY A 159 -31.97 -23.78 -16.41
C GLY A 159 -32.22 -23.07 -15.08
N ASP A 160 -32.29 -23.79 -13.95
CA ASP A 160 -32.39 -23.16 -12.64
C ASP A 160 -31.02 -22.75 -12.14
N VAL A 161 -30.97 -21.55 -11.58
CA VAL A 161 -29.74 -20.94 -11.07
C VAL A 161 -29.60 -21.15 -9.57
N LYS A 162 -28.39 -21.47 -9.10
CA LYS A 162 -28.00 -21.50 -7.69
C LYS A 162 -26.77 -20.64 -7.47
N ILE A 163 -26.89 -19.67 -6.56
CA ILE A 163 -25.79 -18.80 -6.11
C ILE A 163 -25.04 -19.50 -4.98
N LEU A 164 -23.70 -19.51 -5.08
CA LEU A 164 -22.79 -20.17 -4.15
C LEU A 164 -22.06 -19.14 -3.28
N ASP A 165 -21.49 -19.57 -2.15
CA ASP A 165 -20.45 -18.88 -1.37
C ASP A 165 -20.80 -17.44 -0.92
N PHE A 166 -21.97 -17.23 -0.31
CA PHE A 166 -22.36 -15.98 0.34
C PHE A 166 -21.42 -15.63 1.50
N GLY A 167 -20.84 -14.43 1.47
CA GLY A 167 -20.16 -13.81 2.61
C GLY A 167 -18.85 -14.45 3.10
N LEU A 168 -18.45 -15.64 2.62
CA LEU A 168 -17.24 -16.36 3.07
C LEU A 168 -15.93 -15.62 2.74
N ALA A 169 -16.00 -14.57 1.91
CA ALA A 169 -14.85 -13.71 1.60
C ALA A 169 -14.44 -12.79 2.77
N LYS A 170 -15.33 -12.56 3.75
CA LYS A 170 -15.10 -11.71 4.93
C LYS A 170 -14.10 -12.29 5.94
N LEU A 171 -13.74 -13.56 5.80
CA LEU A 171 -12.73 -14.23 6.65
C LEU A 171 -11.33 -13.63 6.57
N SER A 172 -11.11 -12.73 5.61
CA SER A 172 -9.86 -11.98 5.45
C SER A 172 -9.91 -10.58 6.07
N GLU A 173 -11.07 -10.11 6.55
CA GLU A 173 -11.25 -8.75 7.05
C GLU A 173 -11.46 -8.72 8.57
N PRO A 174 -10.84 -7.79 9.31
CA PRO A 174 -11.22 -7.48 10.69
C PRO A 174 -12.50 -6.63 10.69
N GLU A 175 -13.55 -7.05 11.38
CA GLU A 175 -14.73 -6.22 11.62
C GLU A 175 -14.43 -5.10 12.61
N GLU A 176 -14.93 -3.88 12.28
CA GLU A 176 -15.08 -2.80 13.25
C GLU A 176 -16.41 -2.93 14.02
N PRO A 177 -16.40 -2.67 15.32
CA PRO A 177 -17.58 -2.22 16.04
C PRO A 177 -17.56 -0.70 16.13
N ASN A 178 -18.55 -0.05 15.52
CA ASN A 178 -19.01 1.31 15.72
C ASN A 178 -18.20 2.52 15.22
N VAL A 179 -18.83 3.21 14.24
CA VAL A 179 -19.00 4.66 14.06
C VAL A 179 -17.72 5.53 14.09
N PHE A 180 -17.43 6.09 12.89
CA PHE A 180 -16.43 7.14 12.59
C PHE A 180 -14.95 6.75 12.54
N ALA A 181 -14.53 6.06 11.47
CA ALA A 181 -13.20 6.27 10.86
C ALA A 181 -13.12 5.66 9.46
N PRO A 182 -12.42 6.27 8.49
CA PRO A 182 -12.29 5.76 7.12
C PRO A 182 -11.32 4.58 7.09
N THR A 183 -11.77 3.46 6.53
CA THR A 183 -11.02 2.21 6.35
C THR A 183 -10.37 2.24 4.96
N GLU A 184 -9.08 2.36 4.90
CA GLU A 184 -8.31 2.20 3.66
C GLU A 184 -7.23 1.13 3.80
N SER A 185 -7.07 0.27 2.80
CA SER A 185 -5.88 -0.52 2.40
C SER A 185 -5.73 -2.00 2.78
N VAL A 186 -6.54 -2.63 3.61
CA VAL A 186 -6.33 -4.04 4.04
C VAL A 186 -6.77 -5.07 2.99
N HIS A 187 -7.67 -4.69 2.06
CA HIS A 187 -8.20 -5.59 1.04
C HIS A 187 -7.26 -5.94 -0.10
N LEU A 188 -6.38 -5.02 -0.47
CA LEU A 188 -5.56 -5.16 -1.67
C LEU A 188 -4.45 -6.20 -1.50
N ASP A 189 -3.84 -6.28 -0.30
CA ASP A 189 -2.73 -7.19 -0.02
C ASP A 189 -3.15 -8.65 0.21
N ALA A 190 -4.31 -8.87 0.83
CA ALA A 190 -4.88 -10.22 0.96
C ALA A 190 -5.28 -10.80 -0.41
N MET A 191 -5.69 -9.93 -1.35
CA MET A 191 -6.03 -10.31 -2.73
C MET A 191 -4.81 -10.53 -3.63
N LEU A 192 -3.68 -9.90 -3.32
CA LEU A 192 -2.44 -10.02 -4.10
C LEU A 192 -1.62 -11.28 -3.75
N LYS A 193 -1.83 -11.88 -2.57
CA LYS A 193 -1.03 -13.01 -2.06
C LYS A 193 -1.48 -14.40 -2.49
N THR A 194 -2.55 -14.55 -3.23
CA THR A 194 -2.98 -15.86 -3.74
C THR A 194 -2.39 -16.16 -5.12
N GLU A 195 -1.67 -17.24 -5.20
CA GLU A 195 -0.89 -17.89 -6.25
C GLU A 195 -1.12 -17.51 -7.73
N ALA A 196 0.01 -17.41 -8.43
CA ALA A 196 0.10 -17.25 -9.88
C ALA A 196 -0.65 -18.37 -10.61
N GLY A 197 -1.69 -18.04 -11.36
CA GLY A 197 -2.31 -18.89 -12.36
C GLY A 197 -3.84 -18.94 -12.42
N THR A 198 -4.56 -18.71 -11.31
CA THR A 198 -6.03 -18.93 -11.28
C THR A 198 -6.86 -17.71 -10.86
N ILE A 199 -6.26 -16.58 -10.47
CA ILE A 199 -6.93 -15.46 -9.78
C ILE A 199 -7.01 -14.16 -10.60
N ILE A 200 -6.63 -14.16 -11.87
CA ILE A 200 -6.82 -12.99 -12.77
C ILE A 200 -8.31 -12.67 -13.00
N GLY A 201 -9.21 -13.61 -12.69
CA GLY A 201 -10.64 -13.52 -12.96
C GLY A 201 -11.49 -12.73 -11.96
N THR A 202 -11.15 -12.71 -10.68
CA THR A 202 -12.03 -12.21 -9.61
C THR A 202 -12.15 -10.68 -9.57
N VAL A 203 -11.07 -9.96 -9.84
CA VAL A 203 -11.00 -8.50 -9.80
C VAL A 203 -11.92 -7.81 -10.82
N ALA A 204 -12.24 -8.45 -11.94
CA ALA A 204 -13.05 -7.90 -13.01
C ALA A 204 -14.55 -7.69 -12.66
N TYR A 205 -15.02 -8.27 -11.56
CA TYR A 205 -16.42 -8.19 -11.10
C TYR A 205 -16.59 -7.40 -9.81
N MET A 206 -15.48 -6.94 -9.20
CA MET A 206 -15.52 -6.08 -8.01
C MET A 206 -16.19 -4.75 -8.32
N SER A 207 -16.92 -4.22 -7.36
CA SER A 207 -17.41 -2.85 -7.44
C SER A 207 -16.28 -1.84 -7.17
N PRO A 208 -16.40 -0.60 -7.67
CA PRO A 208 -15.42 0.46 -7.38
C PRO A 208 -15.20 0.69 -5.89
N GLU A 209 -16.25 0.68 -5.08
CA GLU A 209 -16.19 0.85 -3.63
C GLU A 209 -15.49 -0.33 -2.92
N GLN A 210 -15.61 -1.56 -3.44
CA GLN A 210 -14.83 -2.70 -2.96
C GLN A 210 -13.35 -2.57 -3.34
N ALA A 211 -13.09 -2.10 -4.56
CA ALA A 211 -11.76 -1.89 -5.08
C ALA A 211 -11.02 -0.75 -4.36
N ASP A 212 -11.76 0.25 -3.87
CA ASP A 212 -11.27 1.45 -3.20
C ASP A 212 -11.49 1.39 -1.67
N SER A 213 -11.85 0.21 -1.14
CA SER A 213 -12.03 -0.06 0.31
C SER A 213 -13.02 0.88 1.02
N HIS A 214 -14.01 1.40 0.28
CA HIS A 214 -15.11 2.17 0.85
C HIS A 214 -16.16 1.24 1.51
N LYS A 215 -17.09 1.84 2.25
CA LYS A 215 -18.19 1.08 2.85
C LYS A 215 -19.00 0.36 1.76
N VAL A 216 -19.04 -0.97 1.84
CA VAL A 216 -19.74 -1.85 0.90
C VAL A 216 -21.17 -2.06 1.37
N ASP A 217 -22.16 -1.80 0.49
CA ASP A 217 -23.56 -2.08 0.69
C ASP A 217 -24.13 -2.96 -0.44
N GLU A 218 -25.45 -3.18 -0.46
CA GLU A 218 -26.14 -4.02 -1.44
C GLU A 218 -25.94 -3.58 -2.90
N ARG A 219 -25.61 -2.30 -3.14
CA ARG A 219 -25.34 -1.74 -4.47
C ARG A 219 -24.01 -2.23 -5.07
N SER A 220 -23.14 -2.82 -4.27
CA SER A 220 -21.94 -3.50 -4.74
C SER A 220 -22.28 -4.81 -5.49
N ASP A 221 -23.24 -5.58 -4.99
CA ASP A 221 -23.72 -6.78 -5.69
C ASP A 221 -24.47 -6.42 -6.99
N ILE A 222 -25.15 -5.26 -7.03
CA ILE A 222 -25.78 -4.73 -8.26
C ILE A 222 -24.72 -4.45 -9.34
N PHE A 223 -23.59 -3.84 -8.97
CA PHE A 223 -22.48 -3.63 -9.90
C PHE A 223 -21.91 -4.97 -10.41
N SER A 224 -21.68 -5.93 -9.50
CA SER A 224 -21.16 -7.24 -9.84
C SER A 224 -22.10 -8.01 -10.76
N LEU A 225 -23.42 -7.96 -10.52
CA LEU A 225 -24.42 -8.56 -11.41
C LEU A 225 -24.43 -7.88 -12.79
N GLY A 226 -24.26 -6.55 -12.84
CA GLY A 226 -24.10 -5.82 -14.10
C GLY A 226 -22.88 -6.30 -14.90
N ALA A 227 -21.75 -6.56 -14.23
CA ALA A 227 -20.55 -7.07 -14.88
C ALA A 227 -20.71 -8.53 -15.36
N VAL A 228 -21.40 -9.38 -14.58
CA VAL A 228 -21.74 -10.75 -14.97
C VAL A 228 -22.69 -10.76 -16.17
N LEU A 229 -23.73 -9.94 -16.16
CA LEU A 229 -24.72 -9.85 -17.25
C LEU A 229 -24.08 -9.31 -18.54
N TYR A 230 -23.19 -8.34 -18.43
CA TYR A 230 -22.40 -7.85 -19.57
C TYR A 230 -21.59 -9.00 -20.21
N GLU A 231 -20.92 -9.83 -19.40
CA GLU A 231 -20.15 -10.96 -19.90
C GLU A 231 -21.04 -12.07 -20.46
N MET A 232 -22.18 -12.35 -19.82
CA MET A 232 -23.16 -13.31 -20.34
C MET A 232 -23.61 -12.98 -21.77
N ILE A 233 -23.83 -11.69 -22.05
CA ILE A 233 -24.35 -11.26 -23.38
C ILE A 233 -23.21 -11.14 -24.39
N THR A 234 -22.05 -10.61 -24.01
CA THR A 234 -20.97 -10.29 -24.96
C THR A 234 -19.91 -11.38 -25.12
N GLY A 235 -19.84 -12.32 -24.16
CA GLY A 235 -18.74 -13.29 -24.04
C GLY A 235 -17.39 -12.63 -23.65
N ARG A 236 -17.43 -11.36 -23.23
CA ARG A 236 -16.26 -10.57 -22.82
C ARG A 236 -16.51 -9.88 -21.49
N ARG A 237 -15.49 -9.75 -20.67
CA ARG A 237 -15.60 -9.03 -19.41
C ARG A 237 -15.84 -7.53 -19.66
N ALA A 238 -16.69 -6.93 -18.81
CA ALA A 238 -16.95 -5.48 -18.85
C ALA A 238 -15.68 -4.67 -18.59
N PHE A 239 -14.84 -5.18 -17.68
CA PHE A 239 -13.57 -4.58 -17.31
C PHE A 239 -12.47 -5.65 -17.47
N ALA A 240 -11.49 -5.37 -18.30
CA ALA A 240 -10.36 -6.27 -18.57
C ALA A 240 -9.08 -5.47 -18.71
N GLY A 241 -7.98 -6.04 -18.24
CA GLY A 241 -6.63 -5.52 -18.39
C GLY A 241 -5.62 -6.67 -18.41
N ASP A 242 -4.41 -6.40 -18.89
CA ASP A 242 -3.34 -7.39 -19.02
C ASP A 242 -2.72 -7.81 -17.68
N SER A 243 -3.08 -7.13 -16.59
CA SER A 243 -2.68 -7.43 -15.22
C SER A 243 -3.84 -7.23 -14.24
N LYS A 244 -3.70 -7.75 -13.00
CA LYS A 244 -4.67 -7.47 -11.92
C LYS A 244 -4.82 -5.97 -11.68
N LEU A 245 -3.71 -5.25 -11.68
CA LEU A 245 -3.68 -3.81 -11.44
C LEU A 245 -4.36 -3.02 -12.57
N SER A 246 -4.14 -3.40 -13.82
CA SER A 246 -4.81 -2.77 -14.97
C SER A 246 -6.31 -3.10 -15.03
N THR A 247 -6.71 -4.29 -14.58
CA THR A 247 -8.12 -4.66 -14.44
C THR A 247 -8.78 -3.83 -13.34
N LEU A 248 -8.10 -3.66 -12.17
CA LEU A 248 -8.59 -2.84 -11.07
C LEU A 248 -8.74 -1.37 -11.48
N ALA A 249 -7.74 -0.81 -12.13
CA ALA A 249 -7.81 0.55 -12.69
C ALA A 249 -8.97 0.68 -13.69
N SER A 250 -9.24 -0.36 -14.49
CA SER A 250 -10.38 -0.39 -15.39
C SER A 250 -11.71 -0.40 -14.64
N VAL A 251 -11.81 -1.13 -13.51
CA VAL A 251 -13.01 -1.12 -12.65
C VAL A 251 -13.23 0.26 -12.03
N LEU A 252 -12.19 0.92 -11.58
CA LEU A 252 -12.29 2.22 -10.90
C LEU A 252 -12.62 3.37 -11.86
N HIS A 253 -11.96 3.41 -13.03
CA HIS A 253 -11.93 4.62 -13.84
C HIS A 253 -12.52 4.49 -15.24
N ASN A 254 -12.59 3.28 -15.82
CA ASN A 254 -13.03 3.13 -17.21
C ASN A 254 -14.52 2.80 -17.29
N GLU A 255 -15.23 3.47 -18.19
CA GLU A 255 -16.57 3.06 -18.57
C GLU A 255 -16.52 1.77 -19.43
N PRO A 256 -17.46 0.82 -19.26
CA PRO A 256 -17.50 -0.37 -20.10
C PRO A 256 -17.84 0.00 -21.55
N LYS A 257 -17.33 -0.78 -22.51
CA LYS A 257 -17.68 -0.59 -23.91
C LYS A 257 -19.19 -0.79 -24.10
N PRO A 258 -19.88 0.07 -24.87
CA PRO A 258 -21.29 -0.15 -25.18
C PRO A 258 -21.53 -1.54 -25.77
N LEU A 259 -22.61 -2.21 -25.35
CA LEU A 259 -22.93 -3.56 -25.84
C LEU A 259 -23.22 -3.56 -27.33
N SER A 260 -23.83 -2.49 -27.83
CA SER A 260 -24.10 -2.27 -29.26
C SER A 260 -22.85 -2.28 -30.16
N GLN A 261 -21.66 -2.01 -29.61
CA GLN A 261 -20.38 -2.13 -30.32
C GLN A 261 -19.79 -3.55 -30.28
N SER A 262 -20.27 -4.39 -29.36
CA SER A 262 -19.70 -5.73 -29.09
C SER A 262 -20.59 -6.86 -29.59
N THR A 263 -21.90 -6.65 -29.69
CA THR A 263 -22.90 -7.67 -30.06
C THR A 263 -24.06 -7.03 -30.80
N GLU A 264 -24.40 -7.52 -32.00
CA GLU A 264 -25.55 -7.05 -32.75
C GLU A 264 -26.86 -7.57 -32.16
N GLY A 265 -27.91 -6.77 -32.22
CA GLY A 265 -29.29 -7.18 -31.83
C GLY A 265 -29.61 -7.03 -30.34
N VAL A 266 -28.79 -6.39 -29.53
CA VAL A 266 -29.13 -6.08 -28.13
C VAL A 266 -30.04 -4.84 -28.07
N PRO A 267 -31.24 -4.96 -27.46
CA PRO A 267 -32.16 -3.83 -27.29
C PRO A 267 -31.52 -2.72 -26.46
N ARG A 268 -31.84 -1.47 -26.80
CA ARG A 268 -31.31 -0.29 -26.08
C ARG A 268 -31.70 -0.30 -24.61
N GLU A 269 -32.85 -0.85 -24.26
CA GLU A 269 -33.31 -0.95 -22.88
C GLU A 269 -32.41 -1.88 -22.06
N VAL A 270 -32.06 -3.06 -22.59
CA VAL A 270 -31.13 -3.99 -21.94
C VAL A 270 -29.75 -3.34 -21.73
N GLU A 271 -29.25 -2.64 -22.76
CA GLU A 271 -27.98 -1.90 -22.65
C GLU A 271 -28.07 -0.83 -21.55
N ARG A 272 -29.18 -0.08 -21.48
CA ARG A 272 -29.41 0.95 -20.46
C ARG A 272 -29.44 0.36 -19.05
N ILE A 273 -30.09 -0.78 -18.85
CA ILE A 273 -30.14 -1.49 -17.56
C ILE A 273 -28.72 -1.84 -17.10
N ILE A 274 -27.93 -2.47 -17.96
CA ILE A 274 -26.57 -2.93 -17.66
C ILE A 274 -25.65 -1.74 -17.37
N LEU A 275 -25.66 -0.71 -18.22
CA LEU A 275 -24.82 0.47 -18.02
C LEU A 275 -25.19 1.23 -16.75
N ARG A 276 -26.45 1.19 -16.31
CA ARG A 276 -26.87 1.76 -15.02
C ARG A 276 -26.31 0.94 -13.84
N CYS A 277 -26.28 -0.38 -13.90
CA CYS A 277 -25.62 -1.20 -12.88
C CYS A 277 -24.13 -0.88 -12.76
N LEU A 278 -23.46 -0.59 -13.88
CA LEU A 278 -22.01 -0.40 -13.97
C LEU A 278 -21.55 1.06 -13.72
N ARG A 279 -22.43 1.95 -13.25
CA ARG A 279 -22.06 3.30 -12.83
C ARG A 279 -21.08 3.24 -11.67
N LYS A 280 -20.01 4.07 -11.73
CA LYS A 280 -18.96 4.11 -10.69
C LYS A 280 -19.53 4.63 -9.37
N ASP A 281 -20.33 5.67 -9.42
CA ASP A 281 -21.03 6.25 -8.27
C ASP A 281 -22.22 5.36 -7.86
N PRO A 282 -22.23 4.78 -6.64
CA PRO A 282 -23.34 3.93 -6.14
C PRO A 282 -24.70 4.64 -6.14
N GLU A 283 -24.73 5.95 -5.91
CA GLU A 283 -25.99 6.75 -5.90
C GLU A 283 -26.65 6.83 -7.29
N ARG A 284 -25.90 6.57 -8.36
CA ARG A 284 -26.39 6.58 -9.74
C ARG A 284 -26.76 5.21 -10.29
N ARG A 285 -26.59 4.15 -9.49
CA ARG A 285 -27.02 2.79 -9.84
C ARG A 285 -28.50 2.55 -9.56
N TRP A 286 -28.96 1.35 -9.79
CA TRP A 286 -30.17 0.84 -9.17
C TRP A 286 -30.00 0.84 -7.66
N GLN A 287 -31.05 1.22 -6.92
CA GLN A 287 -30.92 1.36 -5.46
C GLN A 287 -31.36 0.11 -4.71
N SER A 288 -32.05 -0.82 -5.37
CA SER A 288 -32.33 -2.15 -4.82
C SER A 288 -32.21 -3.23 -5.90
N MET A 289 -31.92 -4.45 -5.46
CA MET A 289 -31.86 -5.62 -6.35
C MET A 289 -33.28 -6.01 -6.84
N ALA A 290 -34.31 -5.71 -6.07
CA ALA A 290 -35.70 -5.95 -6.45
C ALA A 290 -36.15 -5.06 -7.64
N ASP A 291 -35.74 -3.76 -7.63
CA ASP A 291 -36.05 -2.87 -8.76
C ASP A 291 -35.32 -3.30 -10.04
N LEU A 292 -34.08 -3.75 -9.90
CA LEU A 292 -33.30 -4.31 -11.01
C LEU A 292 -33.97 -5.55 -11.59
N LYS A 293 -34.45 -6.47 -10.72
CA LYS A 293 -35.19 -7.66 -11.15
C LYS A 293 -36.40 -7.31 -12.01
N VAL A 294 -37.25 -6.39 -11.55
CA VAL A 294 -38.44 -5.94 -12.30
C VAL A 294 -38.04 -5.38 -13.67
N ALA A 295 -37.00 -4.53 -13.72
CA ALA A 295 -36.55 -3.97 -14.99
C ALA A 295 -36.02 -5.04 -15.96
N LEU A 296 -35.39 -6.13 -15.44
CA LEU A 296 -34.96 -7.26 -16.25
C LEU A 296 -36.14 -8.13 -16.76
N GLU A 297 -37.20 -8.29 -15.94
CA GLU A 297 -38.45 -8.98 -16.31
C GLU A 297 -39.12 -8.23 -17.43
N ASP A 298 -39.32 -6.90 -17.33
CA ASP A 298 -39.88 -6.05 -18.37
C ASP A 298 -39.08 -6.17 -19.69
N ALA A 299 -37.73 -6.11 -19.59
CA ALA A 299 -36.88 -6.24 -20.75
C ALA A 299 -36.97 -7.64 -21.41
N LEU A 300 -37.13 -8.71 -20.62
CA LEU A 300 -37.35 -10.06 -21.16
C LEU A 300 -38.69 -10.18 -21.90
N GLU A 301 -39.77 -9.62 -21.35
CA GLU A 301 -41.10 -9.60 -22.00
C GLU A 301 -41.08 -8.84 -23.33
N GLU A 302 -40.35 -7.71 -23.39
CA GLU A 302 -40.16 -6.95 -24.63
C GLU A 302 -39.41 -7.77 -25.70
N VAL A 303 -38.32 -8.47 -25.30
CA VAL A 303 -37.55 -9.34 -26.19
C VAL A 303 -38.38 -10.53 -26.67
N GLU A 304 -39.19 -11.18 -25.80
CA GLU A 304 -40.01 -12.34 -26.14
C GLU A 304 -41.21 -11.98 -26.99
N SER A 305 -41.82 -10.78 -26.77
CA SER A 305 -42.96 -10.31 -27.54
C SER A 305 -42.62 -9.84 -28.96
N GLY A 306 -41.37 -9.83 -29.34
CA GLY A 306 -40.93 -9.41 -30.65
C GLY A 306 -41.11 -7.90 -30.95
N LYS A 307 -41.46 -7.10 -29.92
CA LYS A 307 -41.60 -5.65 -30.02
C LYS A 307 -40.25 -4.92 -30.03
N ALA A 308 -39.16 -5.59 -29.77
CA ALA A 308 -37.82 -5.09 -29.88
C ALA A 308 -37.32 -5.02 -31.34
N VAL A 309 -38.18 -4.60 -32.26
CA VAL A 309 -37.81 -4.32 -33.63
C VAL A 309 -37.32 -2.87 -33.69
N VAL A 310 -36.06 -2.76 -33.97
CA VAL A 310 -35.41 -1.68 -34.71
C VAL A 310 -36.43 -0.63 -35.15
N SER A 311 -36.64 0.43 -34.38
CA SER A 311 -37.33 1.62 -34.83
C SER A 311 -36.42 2.38 -35.80
N SER A 312 -36.17 1.77 -36.96
CA SER A 312 -35.95 2.49 -38.20
C SER A 312 -37.27 3.05 -38.64
N GLY A 313 -37.61 4.24 -38.15
CA GLY A 313 -38.77 4.95 -38.62
C GLY A 313 -38.67 5.24 -40.09
N VAL A 314 -39.29 4.35 -40.90
CA VAL A 314 -39.69 4.68 -42.27
C VAL A 314 -41.11 5.19 -42.21
N ALA A 315 -41.25 6.49 -42.09
CA ALA A 315 -42.51 7.16 -42.42
C ALA A 315 -42.72 7.09 -43.96
N THR A 316 -43.77 6.42 -44.39
CA THR A 316 -44.26 6.46 -45.79
C THR A 316 -44.62 7.90 -46.16
N PRO A 317 -44.12 8.42 -47.28
CA PRO A 317 -44.42 9.78 -47.69
C PRO A 317 -45.76 9.83 -48.42
N SER A 318 -46.68 10.64 -47.94
CA SER A 318 -47.68 11.18 -48.79
C SER A 318 -47.05 12.33 -49.65
N ALA A 319 -47.26 12.26 -50.93
CA ALA A 319 -46.69 13.12 -51.94
C ALA A 319 -47.02 14.60 -51.74
N THR A 320 -45.98 15.44 -51.64
CA THR A 320 -45.98 16.79 -52.19
C THR A 320 -44.54 17.14 -52.63
N GLN A 321 -44.43 17.37 -53.91
CA GLN A 321 -43.23 17.74 -54.64
C GLN A 321 -42.68 19.12 -54.25
N ARG A 322 -41.36 19.24 -54.31
CA ARG A 322 -40.50 20.44 -54.53
C ARG A 322 -39.78 20.95 -53.27
N SER A 323 -38.53 20.49 -53.14
CA SER A 323 -37.33 21.22 -52.70
C SER A 323 -36.23 20.30 -52.18
N LEU A 324 -35.86 19.28 -52.98
CA LEU A 324 -34.95 18.20 -52.59
C LEU A 324 -33.43 18.48 -52.71
N PRO A 325 -32.88 19.50 -53.43
CA PRO A 325 -31.40 19.62 -53.44
C PRO A 325 -30.77 20.34 -52.24
N LEU A 326 -31.49 21.22 -51.52
CA LEU A 326 -30.91 21.97 -50.42
C LEU A 326 -30.81 21.16 -49.11
N LEU A 327 -31.78 20.27 -48.84
CA LEU A 327 -31.75 19.39 -47.64
C LEU A 327 -30.72 18.30 -47.75
N ILE A 328 -30.41 17.77 -48.95
CA ILE A 328 -29.35 16.78 -49.13
C ILE A 328 -27.98 17.40 -48.89
N TRP A 329 -27.73 18.61 -49.37
CA TRP A 329 -26.51 19.35 -49.08
C TRP A 329 -26.37 19.76 -47.62
N ALA A 330 -27.43 20.14 -46.96
CA ALA A 330 -27.47 20.41 -45.51
C ALA A 330 -27.16 19.13 -44.70
N ALA A 331 -27.74 17.98 -45.09
CA ALA A 331 -27.46 16.69 -44.45
C ALA A 331 -26.01 16.23 -44.67
N VAL A 332 -25.47 16.39 -45.87
CA VAL A 332 -24.05 16.09 -46.21
C VAL A 332 -23.11 17.00 -45.43
N VAL A 333 -23.45 18.29 -45.30
CA VAL A 333 -22.64 19.23 -44.47
C VAL A 333 -22.72 18.90 -43.01
N VAL A 334 -23.89 18.54 -42.46
CA VAL A 334 -24.03 18.12 -41.03
C VAL A 334 -23.30 16.79 -40.80
N ILE A 335 -23.42 15.81 -41.70
CA ILE A 335 -22.68 14.53 -41.59
C ILE A 335 -21.16 14.76 -41.74
N SER A 336 -20.74 15.67 -42.61
CA SER A 336 -19.30 16.00 -42.73
C SER A 336 -18.79 16.78 -41.51
N LEU A 337 -19.57 17.69 -40.94
CA LEU A 337 -19.21 18.43 -39.73
C LEU A 337 -19.24 17.52 -38.49
N THR A 338 -20.24 16.66 -38.35
CA THR A 338 -20.34 15.72 -37.22
C THR A 338 -19.31 14.58 -37.38
N GLY A 339 -19.08 14.08 -38.61
CA GLY A 339 -18.00 13.14 -38.92
C GLY A 339 -16.62 13.75 -38.71
N GLY A 340 -16.41 14.99 -39.16
CA GLY A 340 -15.18 15.74 -38.90
C GLY A 340 -14.95 16.06 -37.43
N ALA A 341 -16.01 16.45 -36.70
CA ALA A 341 -15.96 16.67 -35.28
C ALA A 341 -15.72 15.35 -34.50
N TYR A 342 -16.31 14.23 -34.93
CA TYR A 342 -16.09 12.91 -34.35
C TYR A 342 -14.67 12.39 -34.63
N VAL A 343 -14.17 12.47 -35.86
CA VAL A 343 -12.79 12.12 -36.20
C VAL A 343 -11.81 13.08 -35.52
N GLY A 344 -12.12 14.36 -35.44
CA GLY A 344 -11.36 15.37 -34.70
C GLY A 344 -11.33 15.08 -33.20
N SER A 345 -12.46 14.70 -32.61
CA SER A 345 -12.51 14.34 -31.17
C SER A 345 -11.76 13.05 -30.85
N GLN A 346 -11.75 12.07 -31.76
CA GLN A 346 -10.93 10.85 -31.61
C GLN A 346 -9.44 11.12 -31.84
N ALA A 347 -9.10 12.02 -32.79
CA ALA A 347 -7.73 12.43 -33.04
C ALA A 347 -7.19 13.37 -31.93
N LEU A 348 -8.07 14.05 -31.20
CA LEU A 348 -7.77 14.95 -30.07
C LEU A 348 -7.95 14.29 -28.71
N ALA A 349 -8.50 13.05 -28.64
CA ALA A 349 -8.54 12.31 -27.38
C ALA A 349 -7.10 12.08 -26.89
N PRO A 350 -6.77 12.47 -25.65
CA PRO A 350 -5.44 12.24 -25.11
C PRO A 350 -5.14 10.73 -25.14
N PRO A 351 -3.96 10.32 -25.58
CA PRO A 351 -3.56 8.92 -25.56
C PRO A 351 -3.65 8.43 -24.11
N GLN A 352 -4.24 7.25 -23.91
CA GLN A 352 -4.29 6.65 -22.60
C GLN A 352 -2.87 6.27 -22.15
N PRO A 353 -2.51 6.52 -20.87
CA PRO A 353 -1.22 6.10 -20.35
C PRO A 353 -1.02 4.60 -20.52
N THR A 354 0.15 4.20 -21.00
CA THR A 354 0.57 2.81 -21.11
C THR A 354 1.62 2.51 -20.06
N PHE A 355 1.53 1.35 -19.39
CA PHE A 355 2.45 0.94 -18.34
C PHE A 355 3.12 -0.37 -18.77
N GLU A 356 4.41 -0.34 -19.03
CA GLU A 356 5.23 -1.51 -19.31
C GLU A 356 6.11 -1.81 -18.10
N ARG A 357 5.96 -3.00 -17.51
CA ARG A 357 6.80 -3.44 -16.41
C ARG A 357 8.17 -3.86 -16.92
N LEU A 358 9.24 -3.24 -16.39
CA LEU A 358 10.62 -3.51 -16.77
C LEU A 358 11.31 -4.53 -15.86
N THR A 359 11.02 -4.56 -14.55
CA THR A 359 11.67 -5.47 -13.62
C THR A 359 10.72 -6.52 -13.07
N TYR A 360 11.17 -7.79 -13.00
CA TYR A 360 10.36 -8.95 -12.60
C TYR A 360 10.95 -9.70 -11.40
N ARG A 361 12.18 -9.41 -11.02
CA ARG A 361 12.82 -9.97 -9.82
C ARG A 361 12.29 -9.27 -8.58
N ARG A 362 12.19 -9.99 -7.45
CA ARG A 362 11.81 -9.42 -6.16
C ARG A 362 13.03 -8.74 -5.53
N GLY A 363 12.91 -7.47 -5.22
CA GLY A 363 13.99 -6.67 -4.65
C GLY A 363 13.64 -5.20 -4.61
N ASN A 364 14.66 -4.38 -4.40
CA ASN A 364 14.53 -2.93 -4.28
C ASN A 364 15.27 -2.24 -5.43
N VAL A 365 14.52 -1.59 -6.34
CA VAL A 365 15.05 -0.68 -7.36
C VAL A 365 15.06 0.73 -6.78
N GLN A 366 16.22 1.37 -6.70
CA GLN A 366 16.37 2.68 -6.06
C GLN A 366 16.43 3.85 -7.04
N ALA A 367 16.99 3.65 -8.22
CA ALA A 367 17.13 4.70 -9.22
C ALA A 367 17.18 4.10 -10.62
N ALA A 368 16.67 4.84 -11.60
CA ALA A 368 16.75 4.47 -13.00
C ALA A 368 16.96 5.69 -13.90
N ARG A 369 17.76 5.54 -14.96
CA ARG A 369 18.06 6.60 -15.92
C ARG A 369 18.04 6.06 -17.34
N PHE A 370 17.58 6.87 -18.27
CA PHE A 370 17.74 6.57 -19.69
C PHE A 370 19.16 6.85 -20.16
N SER A 371 19.65 6.03 -21.09
CA SER A 371 20.80 6.40 -21.91
C SER A 371 20.49 7.64 -22.77
N PRO A 372 21.49 8.37 -23.27
CA PRO A 372 21.28 9.61 -24.04
C PRO A 372 20.43 9.41 -25.30
N ASP A 373 20.43 8.22 -25.89
CA ASP A 373 19.62 7.83 -27.05
C ASP A 373 18.18 7.36 -26.66
N GLY A 374 17.89 7.26 -25.36
CA GLY A 374 16.60 6.78 -24.84
C GLY A 374 16.27 5.31 -25.11
N GLN A 375 17.25 4.51 -25.60
CA GLN A 375 17.02 3.12 -25.99
C GLN A 375 17.41 2.10 -24.92
N THR A 376 18.26 2.52 -23.98
CA THR A 376 18.71 1.68 -22.87
C THR A 376 18.32 2.34 -21.55
N VAL A 377 17.93 1.53 -20.57
CA VAL A 377 17.67 1.95 -19.20
C VAL A 377 18.78 1.39 -18.31
N VAL A 378 19.45 2.26 -17.54
CA VAL A 378 20.35 1.87 -16.46
C VAL A 378 19.63 2.05 -15.16
N PHE A 379 19.65 1.04 -14.32
CA PHE A 379 19.00 1.11 -13.01
C PHE A 379 19.84 0.45 -11.92
N SER A 380 19.70 0.92 -10.70
CA SER A 380 20.33 0.37 -9.50
C SER A 380 19.33 -0.44 -8.72
N ALA A 381 19.65 -1.70 -8.44
CA ALA A 381 18.78 -2.60 -7.72
C ALA A 381 19.54 -3.51 -6.77
N GLN A 382 18.86 -3.84 -5.66
CA GLN A 382 19.29 -4.87 -4.72
C GLN A 382 18.33 -6.06 -4.84
N TRP A 383 18.84 -7.19 -5.35
CA TRP A 383 18.07 -8.42 -5.47
C TRP A 383 18.39 -9.36 -4.32
N ALA A 384 17.38 -9.80 -3.59
CA ALA A 384 17.59 -10.67 -2.42
C ALA A 384 18.62 -10.08 -1.44
N ASN A 385 19.69 -10.81 -1.14
CA ASN A 385 20.80 -10.41 -0.25
C ASN A 385 22.03 -9.92 -1.02
N GLU A 386 21.89 -9.72 -2.34
CA GLU A 386 23.01 -9.22 -3.15
C GLU A 386 23.25 -7.74 -2.80
N PRO A 387 24.49 -7.24 -2.92
CA PRO A 387 24.76 -5.81 -2.76
C PRO A 387 24.03 -5.01 -3.87
N MET A 388 23.82 -3.71 -3.59
CA MET A 388 23.26 -2.78 -4.58
C MET A 388 24.12 -2.79 -5.84
N THR A 389 23.55 -3.24 -6.94
CA THR A 389 24.24 -3.42 -8.22
C THR A 389 23.53 -2.63 -9.31
N MET A 390 24.31 -2.07 -10.24
CA MET A 390 23.76 -1.39 -11.40
C MET A 390 23.58 -2.37 -12.56
N PHE A 391 22.45 -2.23 -13.24
CA PHE A 391 22.04 -3.07 -14.37
C PHE A 391 21.72 -2.20 -15.58
N SER A 392 21.85 -2.77 -16.78
CA SER A 392 21.38 -2.20 -18.01
C SER A 392 20.36 -3.11 -18.67
N MET A 393 19.33 -2.53 -19.30
CA MET A 393 18.34 -3.25 -20.09
C MET A 393 17.78 -2.41 -21.21
N ARG A 394 17.21 -3.03 -22.25
CA ARG A 394 16.42 -2.35 -23.28
C ARG A 394 14.93 -2.53 -23.00
N PRO A 395 14.09 -1.49 -23.08
CA PRO A 395 12.65 -1.63 -23.07
C PRO A 395 12.18 -2.69 -24.06
N GLY A 396 11.16 -3.48 -23.67
CA GLY A 396 10.73 -4.65 -24.45
C GLY A 396 11.54 -5.93 -24.21
N SER A 397 12.72 -5.86 -23.59
CA SER A 397 13.48 -7.04 -23.15
C SER A 397 13.12 -7.41 -21.70
N ARG A 398 13.01 -8.72 -21.41
CA ARG A 398 12.85 -9.19 -20.03
C ARG A 398 14.17 -9.45 -19.31
N GLU A 399 15.29 -9.30 -20.03
CA GLU A 399 16.63 -9.55 -19.49
C GLU A 399 17.32 -8.24 -19.14
N SER A 400 17.82 -8.15 -17.91
CA SER A 400 18.75 -7.12 -17.45
C SER A 400 20.14 -7.71 -17.30
N ARG A 401 21.18 -6.94 -17.65
CA ARG A 401 22.57 -7.33 -17.53
C ARG A 401 23.24 -6.49 -16.43
N PRO A 402 23.92 -7.11 -15.45
CA PRO A 402 24.71 -6.36 -14.49
C PRO A 402 25.83 -5.61 -15.23
N LEU A 403 26.11 -4.40 -14.75
CA LEU A 403 27.31 -3.68 -15.11
C LEU A 403 28.44 -4.14 -14.17
N ASP A 404 29.64 -4.33 -14.69
CA ASP A 404 30.80 -4.72 -13.90
C ASP A 404 31.38 -3.49 -13.18
N LEU A 405 30.64 -3.00 -12.18
CA LEU A 405 30.95 -1.83 -11.38
C LEU A 405 30.87 -2.15 -9.89
N PRO A 406 31.61 -1.42 -9.04
CA PRO A 406 31.44 -1.52 -7.59
C PRO A 406 30.01 -1.28 -7.14
N ALA A 407 29.65 -1.80 -5.96
CA ALA A 407 28.36 -1.56 -5.35
C ALA A 407 28.07 -0.06 -5.23
N GLY A 408 26.90 0.35 -5.73
CA GLY A 408 26.53 1.76 -5.77
C GLY A 408 25.26 2.05 -6.53
N GLN A 409 24.98 3.34 -6.70
CA GLN A 409 23.73 3.83 -7.26
C GLN A 409 23.99 4.75 -8.46
N ILE A 410 23.18 4.61 -9.53
CA ILE A 410 23.19 5.55 -10.67
C ILE A 410 22.53 6.85 -10.24
N LEU A 411 23.16 7.99 -10.49
CA LEU A 411 22.59 9.32 -10.25
C LEU A 411 22.13 9.97 -11.56
N SER A 412 23.00 10.00 -12.57
CA SER A 412 22.74 10.69 -13.84
C SER A 412 23.62 10.15 -14.97
N ILE A 413 23.20 10.35 -16.22
CA ILE A 413 23.99 9.99 -17.41
C ILE A 413 24.12 11.22 -18.30
N SER A 414 25.34 11.62 -18.63
CA SER A 414 25.62 12.78 -19.49
C SER A 414 25.26 12.51 -20.94
N SER A 415 25.08 13.57 -21.74
CA SER A 415 24.86 13.50 -23.18
C SER A 415 25.99 12.80 -23.94
N SER A 416 27.20 12.78 -23.41
CA SER A 416 28.36 12.07 -23.93
C SER A 416 28.46 10.60 -23.52
N GLY A 417 27.52 10.12 -22.69
CA GLY A 417 27.52 8.73 -22.19
C GLY A 417 28.42 8.51 -20.99
N GLU A 418 28.70 9.52 -20.18
CA GLU A 418 29.40 9.37 -18.91
C GLU A 418 28.38 9.28 -17.77
N MET A 419 28.47 8.26 -16.94
CA MET A 419 27.61 8.06 -15.78
C MET A 419 28.21 8.76 -14.55
N ALA A 420 27.38 9.46 -13.80
CA ALA A 420 27.64 9.87 -12.42
C ALA A 420 27.04 8.82 -11.49
N ILE A 421 27.85 8.18 -10.66
CA ILE A 421 27.43 7.11 -9.74
C ILE A 421 27.82 7.48 -8.32
N LEU A 422 27.02 7.01 -7.37
CA LEU A 422 27.31 7.12 -5.95
C LEU A 422 27.85 5.79 -5.46
N LEU A 423 29.10 5.74 -5.02
CA LEU A 423 29.71 4.57 -4.43
C LEU A 423 29.38 4.48 -2.94
N GLY A 424 29.12 3.27 -2.46
CA GLY A 424 28.82 2.99 -1.06
C GLY A 424 27.39 2.45 -0.87
N PRO A 425 27.13 1.88 0.30
CA PRO A 425 25.85 1.23 0.60
C PRO A 425 24.73 2.21 0.97
N THR A 426 25.07 3.46 1.30
CA THR A 426 24.14 4.47 1.84
C THR A 426 24.44 5.87 1.28
N THR A 427 23.45 6.75 1.36
CA THR A 427 23.57 8.19 1.14
C THR A 427 23.81 8.89 2.49
N PRO A 428 24.78 9.81 2.61
CA PRO A 428 25.72 10.28 1.57
C PRO A 428 26.82 9.26 1.26
N GLY A 429 27.32 9.30 0.02
CA GLY A 429 28.40 8.45 -0.46
C GLY A 429 29.48 9.20 -1.22
N THR A 430 30.35 8.46 -1.93
CA THR A 430 31.40 9.03 -2.78
C THR A 430 30.90 9.11 -4.23
N LEU A 431 30.85 10.31 -4.79
CA LEU A 431 30.53 10.56 -6.20
C LEU A 431 31.71 10.10 -7.07
N ALA A 432 31.41 9.29 -8.07
CA ALA A 432 32.39 8.88 -9.08
C ALA A 432 31.83 9.02 -10.49
N ARG A 433 32.71 9.13 -11.47
CA ARG A 433 32.42 9.14 -12.90
C ARG A 433 32.89 7.84 -13.53
N VAL A 434 32.09 7.31 -14.45
CA VAL A 434 32.47 6.10 -15.20
C VAL A 434 31.81 6.16 -16.61
N PRO A 435 32.53 5.77 -17.69
CA PRO A 435 31.95 5.68 -19.02
C PRO A 435 30.81 4.64 -19.06
N PHE A 436 29.77 4.89 -19.84
CA PHE A 436 28.67 3.94 -20.07
C PHE A 436 29.14 2.58 -20.63
N SER A 437 30.25 2.60 -21.38
CA SER A 437 30.92 1.40 -21.91
C SER A 437 31.61 0.55 -20.84
N GLY A 438 31.64 1.01 -19.57
CA GLY A 438 32.34 0.37 -18.47
C GLY A 438 33.73 0.92 -18.23
N GLY A 439 34.39 0.41 -17.19
CA GLY A 439 35.75 0.82 -16.78
C GLY A 439 35.81 1.09 -15.27
N ALA A 440 37.01 1.46 -14.77
CA ALA A 440 37.19 1.79 -13.38
C ALA A 440 36.56 3.17 -13.05
N PRO A 441 35.70 3.28 -12.03
CA PRO A 441 35.15 4.55 -11.57
C PRO A 441 36.24 5.51 -11.10
N ARG A 442 36.14 6.78 -11.49
CA ARG A 442 37.00 7.85 -11.01
C ARG A 442 36.25 8.65 -9.96
N GLU A 443 36.69 8.57 -8.73
CA GLU A 443 36.14 9.33 -7.59
C GLU A 443 36.39 10.84 -7.77
N ILE A 444 35.38 11.64 -7.40
CA ILE A 444 35.37 13.10 -7.56
C ILE A 444 35.21 13.81 -6.24
N LEU A 445 34.21 13.42 -5.42
CA LEU A 445 33.78 14.15 -4.25
C LEU A 445 33.16 13.20 -3.22
N GLU A 446 33.50 13.39 -1.95
CA GLU A 446 32.91 12.66 -0.82
C GLU A 446 31.70 13.36 -0.24
N ASN A 447 30.92 12.63 0.57
CA ASN A 447 29.73 13.13 1.29
C ASN A 447 28.66 13.72 0.36
N VAL A 448 28.48 13.14 -0.82
CA VAL A 448 27.50 13.54 -1.82
C VAL A 448 26.17 12.86 -1.55
N ASN A 449 25.07 13.63 -1.61
CA ASN A 449 23.71 13.16 -1.48
C ASN A 449 23.08 12.90 -2.85
N ASP A 450 23.34 13.77 -3.85
CA ASP A 450 22.79 13.65 -5.20
C ASP A 450 23.64 14.43 -6.20
N ALA A 451 23.55 14.07 -7.50
CA ALA A 451 24.23 14.79 -8.58
C ALA A 451 23.50 14.63 -9.91
N ASP A 452 23.58 15.69 -10.73
CA ASP A 452 23.04 15.66 -12.10
C ASP A 452 23.96 16.36 -13.09
N TRP A 453 24.04 15.84 -14.33
CA TRP A 453 24.83 16.40 -15.40
C TRP A 453 24.19 17.64 -16.00
N SER A 454 25.03 18.59 -16.42
CA SER A 454 24.60 19.62 -17.35
C SER A 454 24.15 19.02 -18.69
N PRO A 455 23.22 19.63 -19.43
CA PRO A 455 22.72 19.13 -20.71
C PRO A 455 23.81 18.96 -21.78
N ASP A 456 24.88 19.78 -21.71
CA ASP A 456 26.06 19.70 -22.56
C ASP A 456 27.07 18.63 -22.10
N GLY A 457 26.88 18.03 -20.93
CA GLY A 457 27.78 17.05 -20.33
C GLY A 457 29.10 17.60 -19.81
N ALA A 458 29.26 18.92 -19.73
CA ALA A 458 30.52 19.57 -19.32
C ALA A 458 30.66 19.74 -17.81
N GLY A 459 29.53 19.93 -17.09
CA GLY A 459 29.51 20.19 -15.66
C GLY A 459 28.61 19.24 -14.88
N LEU A 460 28.89 19.07 -13.59
CA LEU A 460 28.03 18.38 -12.63
C LEU A 460 27.48 19.37 -11.60
N ALA A 461 26.17 19.30 -11.37
CA ALA A 461 25.54 19.85 -10.19
C ALA A 461 25.59 18.81 -9.09
N VAL A 462 25.91 19.21 -7.87
CA VAL A 462 26.03 18.29 -6.72
C VAL A 462 25.31 18.84 -5.49
N SER A 463 24.67 17.94 -4.76
CA SER A 463 24.17 18.22 -3.39
C SER A 463 25.06 17.42 -2.42
N HIS A 464 25.76 18.13 -1.53
CA HIS A 464 26.67 17.49 -0.60
C HIS A 464 26.71 18.22 0.76
N THR A 465 27.30 17.56 1.77
CA THR A 465 27.38 18.10 3.13
C THR A 465 28.80 18.45 3.50
N VAL A 466 29.05 19.72 3.85
CA VAL A 466 30.37 20.24 4.25
C VAL A 466 30.24 21.01 5.55
N GLY A 467 31.01 20.60 6.58
CA GLY A 467 31.04 21.29 7.87
C GLY A 467 29.65 21.38 8.56
N GLY A 468 28.80 20.39 8.37
CA GLY A 468 27.44 20.35 8.94
C GLY A 468 26.41 21.21 8.17
N LYS A 469 26.76 21.77 7.03
CA LYS A 469 25.87 22.51 6.13
C LYS A 469 25.70 21.76 4.82
N ASN A 470 24.49 21.74 4.31
CA ASN A 470 24.16 21.17 3.00
C ASN A 470 24.34 22.24 1.93
N ARG A 471 25.05 21.89 0.86
CA ARG A 471 25.35 22.79 -0.26
C ARG A 471 24.85 22.20 -1.57
N ILE A 472 24.37 23.07 -2.45
CA ILE A 472 24.25 22.78 -3.88
C ILE A 472 25.32 23.59 -4.60
N GLU A 473 26.18 22.89 -5.34
CA GLU A 473 27.22 23.49 -6.17
C GLU A 473 26.95 23.19 -7.63
N TYR A 474 27.18 24.19 -8.50
CA TYR A 474 27.12 24.01 -9.95
C TYR A 474 27.86 25.12 -10.70
N PRO A 475 28.91 24.77 -11.50
CA PRO A 475 29.60 23.48 -11.42
C PRO A 475 30.26 23.26 -10.06
N ILE A 476 30.81 22.07 -9.81
CA ILE A 476 31.50 21.74 -8.55
C ILE A 476 32.51 22.84 -8.22
N GLY A 477 32.52 23.33 -6.97
CA GLY A 477 33.31 24.47 -6.50
C GLY A 477 32.58 25.81 -6.53
N THR A 478 31.41 25.93 -7.17
CA THR A 478 30.59 27.14 -7.20
C THR A 478 29.31 26.93 -6.39
N VAL A 479 29.24 27.46 -5.17
CA VAL A 479 28.11 27.33 -4.27
C VAL A 479 26.95 28.22 -4.75
N LEU A 480 25.82 27.59 -5.06
CA LEU A 480 24.57 28.28 -5.46
C LEU A 480 23.53 28.34 -4.34
N TYR A 481 23.58 27.39 -3.40
CA TYR A 481 22.62 27.29 -2.30
C TYR A 481 23.26 26.65 -1.08
N GLU A 482 22.91 27.13 0.11
CA GLU A 482 23.38 26.58 1.40
C GLU A 482 22.19 26.50 2.37
N SER A 483 22.05 25.39 3.10
CA SER A 483 21.03 25.19 4.12
C SER A 483 21.55 24.41 5.32
N THR A 484 20.80 24.45 6.42
CA THR A 484 20.95 23.59 7.59
C THR A 484 19.75 22.66 7.71
N GLY A 485 19.90 21.48 8.31
CA GLY A 485 18.83 20.50 8.45
C GLY A 485 18.95 19.36 7.44
N ARG A 486 17.84 18.92 6.85
CA ARG A 486 17.87 17.81 5.86
C ARG A 486 18.48 18.28 4.53
N PRO A 487 19.32 17.46 3.89
CA PRO A 487 19.89 17.81 2.59
C PRO A 487 18.83 17.93 1.50
N PRO A 488 19.01 18.83 0.52
CA PRO A 488 18.21 18.84 -0.71
C PRO A 488 18.36 17.51 -1.46
N VAL A 489 17.23 16.99 -1.96
CA VAL A 489 17.19 15.70 -2.68
C VAL A 489 16.55 15.85 -4.05
N SER A 490 16.77 14.85 -4.92
CA SER A 490 16.28 14.82 -6.29
C SER A 490 16.72 16.03 -7.12
N LEU A 491 18.01 16.31 -7.11
CA LEU A 491 18.61 17.43 -7.82
C LEU A 491 18.57 17.19 -9.35
N ARG A 492 18.03 18.14 -10.12
CA ARG A 492 17.97 18.05 -11.60
C ARG A 492 18.30 19.39 -12.26
N VAL A 493 19.20 19.33 -13.23
CA VAL A 493 19.54 20.46 -14.11
C VAL A 493 18.47 20.56 -15.20
N SER A 494 18.01 21.77 -15.48
CA SER A 494 17.05 22.02 -16.57
C SER A 494 17.63 21.62 -17.95
N PRO A 495 16.80 21.24 -18.94
CA PRO A 495 17.28 20.93 -20.29
C PRO A 495 18.03 22.08 -20.97
N LYS A 496 17.88 23.30 -20.50
CA LYS A 496 18.61 24.51 -20.98
C LYS A 496 19.90 24.79 -20.21
N GLY A 497 20.13 24.11 -19.09
CA GLY A 497 21.30 24.34 -18.23
C GLY A 497 21.28 25.60 -17.37
N ASP A 498 20.17 26.38 -17.42
CA ASP A 498 20.04 27.69 -16.78
C ASP A 498 19.36 27.67 -15.41
N SER A 499 18.85 26.51 -15.00
CA SER A 499 18.06 26.34 -13.78
C SER A 499 18.33 24.98 -13.13
N LEU A 500 18.14 24.89 -11.80
CA LEU A 500 18.23 23.67 -11.03
C LEU A 500 16.92 23.48 -10.24
N ALA A 501 16.37 22.26 -10.24
CA ALA A 501 15.22 21.86 -9.45
C ALA A 501 15.59 20.83 -8.39
N PHE A 502 14.97 20.90 -7.23
CA PHE A 502 15.17 19.96 -6.13
C PHE A 502 14.02 20.00 -5.13
N PHE A 503 13.91 18.96 -4.31
CA PHE A 503 13.06 18.99 -3.13
C PHE A 503 13.82 19.57 -1.94
N GLU A 504 13.19 20.54 -1.28
CA GLU A 504 13.65 21.15 -0.04
C GLU A 504 12.70 20.76 1.10
N TYR A 505 13.25 20.30 2.23
CA TYR A 505 12.46 20.00 3.41
C TYR A 505 12.30 21.23 4.30
N ASP A 506 11.07 21.66 4.52
CA ASP A 506 10.72 22.78 5.42
C ASP A 506 10.57 22.24 6.85
N THR A 507 11.58 22.44 7.67
CA THR A 507 11.60 21.98 9.07
C THR A 507 10.54 22.65 9.95
N GLY A 508 10.08 23.85 9.58
CA GLY A 508 9.05 24.57 10.33
C GLY A 508 7.63 24.01 10.13
N VAL A 509 7.38 23.40 8.96
CA VAL A 509 6.08 22.82 8.60
C VAL A 509 6.13 21.29 8.60
N GLY A 510 7.29 20.70 8.37
CA GLY A 510 7.50 19.25 8.31
C GLY A 510 7.16 18.62 6.95
N ASP A 511 7.12 19.43 5.88
CA ASP A 511 6.73 19.03 4.54
C ASP A 511 7.84 19.35 3.52
N TYR A 512 7.78 18.73 2.34
CA TYR A 512 8.65 19.05 1.22
C TYR A 512 8.08 20.17 0.35
N ALA A 513 8.98 20.92 -0.28
CA ALA A 513 8.68 21.93 -1.28
C ALA A 513 9.46 21.65 -2.57
N VAL A 514 8.82 21.81 -3.73
CA VAL A 514 9.50 21.87 -5.03
C VAL A 514 10.14 23.24 -5.17
N THR A 515 11.45 23.29 -5.17
CA THR A 515 12.24 24.52 -5.22
C THR A 515 13.09 24.54 -6.47
N VAL A 516 13.24 25.73 -7.07
CA VAL A 516 14.14 25.96 -8.21
C VAL A 516 15.11 27.08 -7.93
N LEU A 517 16.31 26.97 -8.45
CA LEU A 517 17.27 28.05 -8.62
C LEU A 517 17.19 28.55 -10.08
N ALA A 518 16.35 29.56 -10.34
CA ALA A 518 16.03 30.04 -11.70
C ALA A 518 15.95 31.59 -11.77
N PRO A 519 16.80 32.30 -12.52
CA PRO A 519 18.08 31.80 -13.05
C PRO A 519 19.01 31.33 -11.93
N LEU A 520 20.07 30.63 -12.29
CA LEU A 520 21.01 30.06 -11.33
C LEU A 520 21.38 31.05 -10.21
N GLY A 521 21.26 30.58 -8.93
CA GLY A 521 21.48 31.36 -7.74
C GLY A 521 20.27 32.13 -7.20
N LYS A 522 19.14 32.22 -7.95
CA LYS A 522 17.90 32.84 -7.44
C LYS A 522 16.90 31.78 -7.02
N LYS A 523 16.71 31.60 -5.72
CA LYS A 523 15.78 30.63 -5.14
C LYS A 523 14.32 31.05 -5.37
N ARG A 524 13.50 30.12 -5.86
CA ARG A 524 12.05 30.24 -5.96
C ARG A 524 11.41 28.94 -5.52
N VAL A 525 10.40 29.02 -4.67
CA VAL A 525 9.58 27.87 -4.30
C VAL A 525 8.37 27.84 -5.22
N LEU A 526 8.21 26.76 -5.96
CA LEU A 526 7.12 26.60 -6.93
C LEU A 526 5.88 25.96 -6.31
N SER A 527 6.07 25.01 -5.38
CA SER A 527 4.99 24.24 -4.77
C SER A 527 5.37 23.80 -3.36
N ARG A 528 4.41 23.74 -2.43
CA ARG A 528 4.61 23.40 -1.00
C ARG A 528 3.59 22.39 -0.51
N GLY A 529 3.83 21.85 0.70
CA GLY A 529 2.88 21.00 1.42
C GLY A 529 2.93 19.53 0.97
N TRP A 530 4.05 19.07 0.45
CA TRP A 530 4.24 17.68 0.03
C TRP A 530 4.75 16.84 1.20
N ARG A 531 3.88 15.99 1.74
CA ARG A 531 4.27 15.07 2.83
C ARG A 531 5.10 13.91 2.35
N VAL A 532 4.81 13.46 1.14
CA VAL A 532 5.60 12.46 0.42
C VAL A 532 6.13 13.13 -0.83
N ALA A 533 7.42 13.07 -1.04
CA ALA A 533 8.11 13.53 -2.23
C ALA A 533 8.87 12.34 -2.83
N GLY A 534 8.47 11.94 -4.03
CA GLY A 534 9.23 11.02 -4.88
C GLY A 534 10.35 11.78 -5.60
N ASN A 535 10.95 11.17 -6.62
CA ASN A 535 11.91 11.89 -7.45
C ASN A 535 11.22 12.89 -8.38
N LEU A 536 11.97 13.85 -8.91
CA LEU A 536 11.49 14.83 -9.86
C LEU A 536 12.31 14.82 -11.15
N ALA A 537 11.71 15.26 -12.25
CA ALA A 537 12.37 15.45 -13.51
C ALA A 537 11.79 16.65 -14.29
N TRP A 538 12.61 17.29 -15.10
CA TRP A 538 12.14 18.30 -16.04
C TRP A 538 11.45 17.69 -17.24
N THR A 539 10.39 18.33 -17.73
CA THR A 539 9.89 18.04 -19.07
C THR A 539 10.96 18.33 -20.11
N PRO A 540 10.92 17.68 -21.29
CA PRO A 540 11.90 17.91 -22.35
C PRO A 540 11.98 19.39 -22.83
N LYS A 541 10.87 20.13 -22.68
CA LYS A 541 10.80 21.58 -22.98
C LYS A 541 11.40 22.45 -21.90
N GLY A 542 11.53 21.96 -20.67
CA GLY A 542 11.98 22.71 -19.49
C GLY A 542 10.97 23.76 -19.02
N ASP A 543 9.69 23.57 -19.31
CA ASP A 543 8.59 24.45 -18.92
C ASP A 543 7.87 23.98 -17.64
N GLU A 544 7.94 22.68 -17.33
CA GLU A 544 7.36 22.07 -16.14
C GLU A 544 8.37 21.13 -15.47
N ILE A 545 8.15 20.94 -14.17
CA ILE A 545 8.80 19.91 -13.36
C ILE A 545 7.73 18.89 -13.00
N TRP A 546 7.95 17.63 -13.37
CA TRP A 546 7.11 16.52 -13.02
C TRP A 546 7.71 15.75 -11.83
N PHE A 547 6.87 15.27 -10.94
CA PHE A 547 7.32 14.55 -9.74
C PHE A 547 6.24 13.63 -9.19
N GLY A 548 6.66 12.57 -8.50
CA GLY A 548 5.77 11.76 -7.67
C GLY A 548 5.58 12.41 -6.32
N GLY A 549 4.36 12.36 -5.76
CA GLY A 549 4.14 12.95 -4.43
C GLY A 549 2.73 12.77 -3.90
N SER A 550 2.53 13.20 -2.65
CA SER A 550 1.21 13.28 -2.02
C SER A 550 1.18 14.45 -1.01
N LYS A 551 0.09 15.21 -1.03
CA LYS A 551 -0.20 16.27 -0.02
C LYS A 551 -1.02 15.71 1.14
N ALA A 552 -1.83 14.68 0.89
CA ALA A 552 -2.63 14.00 1.91
C ALA A 552 -2.98 12.59 1.41
N GLY A 553 -2.79 11.57 2.25
CA GLY A 553 -3.20 10.20 1.94
C GLY A 553 -2.12 9.33 1.29
N VAL A 554 -2.49 8.09 1.03
CA VAL A 554 -1.63 7.01 0.49
C VAL A 554 -1.60 7.05 -1.03
N ASN A 555 -2.60 7.66 -1.68
CA ASN A 555 -2.71 7.68 -3.13
C ASN A 555 -1.61 8.54 -3.71
N GLY A 556 -0.69 7.89 -4.41
CA GLY A 556 0.33 8.54 -5.19
C GLY A 556 -0.24 9.06 -6.50
N ALA A 557 0.26 10.21 -6.96
CA ALA A 557 0.03 10.68 -8.31
C ALA A 557 1.33 11.25 -8.85
N LEU A 558 1.44 11.30 -10.17
CA LEU A 558 2.42 12.15 -10.81
C LEU A 558 1.81 13.54 -10.96
N TYR A 559 2.52 14.51 -10.45
CA TYR A 559 2.16 15.93 -10.52
C TYR A 559 3.11 16.67 -11.44
N ALA A 560 2.64 17.78 -11.98
CA ALA A 560 3.43 18.77 -12.68
C ALA A 560 3.28 20.12 -12.02
N VAL A 561 4.37 20.86 -11.96
CA VAL A 561 4.35 22.27 -11.59
C VAL A 561 5.11 23.08 -12.65
N SER A 562 4.44 24.12 -13.17
CA SER A 562 5.08 25.03 -14.12
C SER A 562 5.98 26.05 -13.40
N LEU A 563 6.86 26.70 -14.15
CA LEU A 563 7.68 27.80 -13.62
C LEU A 563 6.82 28.97 -13.10
N ASP A 564 5.54 29.10 -13.50
CA ASP A 564 4.58 30.06 -12.97
C ASP A 564 3.84 29.58 -11.72
N SER A 565 4.29 28.45 -11.11
CA SER A 565 3.71 27.86 -9.89
C SER A 565 2.28 27.31 -10.08
N LYS A 566 1.90 26.94 -11.29
CA LYS A 566 0.63 26.25 -11.57
C LYS A 566 0.83 24.76 -11.43
N GLU A 567 0.08 24.17 -10.51
CA GLU A 567 0.08 22.73 -10.25
C GLU A 567 -1.01 22.04 -11.07
N ARG A 568 -0.73 20.83 -11.53
CA ARG A 568 -1.72 19.92 -12.12
C ARG A 568 -1.36 18.46 -11.83
N THR A 569 -2.36 17.59 -11.79
CA THR A 569 -2.16 16.15 -11.79
C THR A 569 -1.89 15.69 -13.22
N VAL A 570 -0.81 14.95 -13.42
CA VAL A 570 -0.47 14.34 -14.72
C VAL A 570 -1.20 13.02 -14.87
N VAL A 571 -1.12 12.16 -13.84
CA VAL A 571 -1.83 10.89 -13.77
C VAL A 571 -1.95 10.43 -12.32
N GLU A 572 -3.12 9.93 -11.95
CA GLU A 572 -3.33 9.26 -10.66
C GLU A 572 -2.81 7.83 -10.73
N MET A 573 -2.14 7.40 -9.67
CA MET A 573 -1.49 6.11 -9.59
C MET A 573 -2.08 5.31 -8.42
N PRO A 574 -2.31 4.00 -8.58
CA PRO A 574 -2.85 3.17 -7.50
C PRO A 574 -1.86 2.88 -6.37
N ALA A 575 -0.60 3.26 -6.55
CA ALA A 575 0.47 3.13 -5.55
C ALA A 575 1.42 4.34 -5.67
N PRO A 576 2.16 4.69 -4.61
CA PRO A 576 3.20 5.71 -4.68
C PRO A 576 4.21 5.36 -5.77
N VAL A 577 4.46 6.31 -6.68
CA VAL A 577 5.43 6.18 -7.75
C VAL A 577 6.45 7.30 -7.65
N ALA A 578 7.73 6.94 -7.55
CA ALA A 578 8.82 7.87 -7.74
C ALA A 578 9.09 8.02 -9.23
N LEU A 579 9.20 9.27 -9.71
CA LEU A 579 9.53 9.58 -11.09
C LEU A 579 11.04 9.72 -11.23
N ASP A 580 11.68 8.82 -11.95
CA ASP A 580 13.14 8.77 -12.04
C ASP A 580 13.71 9.55 -13.24
N ASP A 581 13.08 9.45 -14.40
CA ASP A 581 13.58 10.12 -15.60
C ASP A 581 12.50 10.31 -16.67
N ILE A 582 12.71 11.25 -17.61
CA ILE A 582 11.84 11.51 -18.75
C ILE A 582 12.67 11.62 -20.02
N THR A 583 12.33 10.83 -21.05
CA THR A 583 12.98 10.93 -22.37
C THR A 583 12.49 12.14 -23.16
N ARG A 584 13.23 12.50 -24.23
CA ARG A 584 12.84 13.59 -25.14
C ARG A 584 11.49 13.36 -25.85
N ASP A 585 11.09 12.11 -26.06
CA ASP A 585 9.80 11.71 -26.65
C ASP A 585 8.68 11.57 -25.59
N GLY A 586 8.94 11.90 -24.32
CA GLY A 586 7.95 11.96 -23.24
C GLY A 586 7.65 10.62 -22.56
N ARG A 587 8.46 9.57 -22.79
CA ARG A 587 8.38 8.34 -21.98
C ARG A 587 8.99 8.58 -20.59
N VAL A 588 8.38 8.01 -19.57
CA VAL A 588 8.75 8.21 -18.17
C VAL A 588 9.21 6.91 -17.55
N LEU A 589 10.29 6.95 -16.78
CA LEU A 589 10.66 5.89 -15.83
C LEU A 589 10.02 6.18 -14.49
N GLY A 590 9.23 5.23 -13.99
CA GLY A 590 8.58 5.29 -12.70
C GLY A 590 8.91 4.05 -11.87
N VAL A 591 9.26 4.25 -10.61
CA VAL A 591 9.46 3.17 -9.63
C VAL A 591 8.26 3.14 -8.70
N ALA A 592 7.46 2.10 -8.81
CA ALA A 592 6.35 1.85 -7.88
C ALA A 592 6.85 1.06 -6.68
N ALA A 593 6.51 1.53 -5.48
CA ALA A 593 6.89 0.90 -4.23
C ALA A 593 5.71 0.18 -3.59
N ASP A 594 5.95 -1.07 -3.17
CA ASP A 594 5.13 -1.80 -2.21
C ASP A 594 5.89 -1.76 -0.88
N SER A 595 5.47 -0.86 0.00
CA SER A 595 6.13 -0.58 1.27
C SER A 595 5.29 -1.06 2.44
N ARG A 596 5.90 -1.83 3.32
CA ARG A 596 5.28 -2.28 4.57
C ARG A 596 6.20 -1.96 5.75
N ILE A 597 5.64 -1.43 6.83
CA ILE A 597 6.31 -1.33 8.14
C ILE A 597 5.69 -2.37 9.05
N GLY A 598 6.49 -3.26 9.59
CA GLY A 598 6.04 -4.34 10.46
C GLY A 598 6.77 -4.37 11.79
N ILE A 599 6.28 -5.18 12.73
CA ILE A 599 6.86 -5.41 14.05
C ILE A 599 7.21 -6.88 14.17
N SER A 600 8.48 -7.16 14.43
CA SER A 600 8.96 -8.48 14.83
C SER A 600 9.26 -8.50 16.33
N PHE A 601 8.87 -9.58 17.01
CA PHE A 601 9.05 -9.78 18.44
C PHE A 601 9.79 -11.09 18.73
N LEU A 602 10.74 -11.02 19.63
CA LEU A 602 11.52 -12.14 20.14
C LEU A 602 11.25 -12.30 21.62
N SER A 603 10.58 -13.37 21.99
CA SER A 603 10.29 -13.72 23.38
C SER A 603 11.51 -14.37 24.07
N PRO A 604 11.55 -14.40 25.41
CA PRO A 604 12.61 -15.05 26.17
C PRO A 604 12.84 -16.51 25.77
N GLY A 605 14.07 -16.88 25.45
CA GLY A 605 14.45 -18.24 25.11
C GLY A 605 14.01 -18.73 23.73
N ASN A 606 13.21 -17.96 22.99
CA ASN A 606 12.78 -18.31 21.64
C ASN A 606 13.76 -17.74 20.60
N LYS A 607 14.06 -18.56 19.58
CA LYS A 607 14.88 -18.14 18.42
C LYS A 607 14.02 -17.72 17.23
N GLU A 608 12.74 -18.08 17.22
CA GLU A 608 11.81 -17.72 16.16
C GLU A 608 11.17 -16.38 16.45
N GLU A 609 11.13 -15.53 15.44
CA GLU A 609 10.50 -14.24 15.46
C GLU A 609 8.98 -14.37 15.27
N GLN A 610 8.23 -13.66 16.07
CA GLN A 610 6.79 -13.55 15.94
C GLN A 610 6.44 -12.22 15.28
N ASP A 611 5.65 -12.25 14.21
CA ASP A 611 5.09 -11.03 13.60
C ASP A 611 3.95 -10.50 14.48
N LEU A 612 4.15 -9.34 15.08
CA LEU A 612 3.15 -8.62 15.87
C LEU A 612 2.62 -7.38 15.15
N SER A 613 2.83 -7.25 13.84
CA SER A 613 2.23 -6.19 13.05
C SER A 613 0.71 -6.24 13.12
N TRP A 614 0.05 -5.09 13.14
CA TRP A 614 -1.40 -5.01 13.12
C TRP A 614 -1.92 -4.70 11.72
N PHE A 615 -1.37 -3.65 11.10
CA PHE A 615 -1.56 -3.26 9.69
C PHE A 615 -0.20 -3.14 8.98
N ASP A 616 -0.15 -2.48 7.83
CA ASP A 616 1.08 -2.33 7.04
C ASP A 616 1.97 -1.15 7.47
N GLY A 617 1.56 -0.40 8.50
CA GLY A 617 2.29 0.73 9.04
C GLY A 617 2.68 0.58 10.52
N SER A 618 2.73 -0.63 11.05
CA SER A 618 2.97 -0.88 12.48
C SER A 618 4.40 -0.52 12.90
N TYR A 619 4.54 0.53 13.73
CA TYR A 619 5.84 1.03 14.20
C TYR A 619 5.93 0.97 15.73
N VAL A 620 6.80 0.12 16.26
CA VAL A 620 6.94 -0.09 17.71
C VAL A 620 7.60 1.10 18.39
N TYR A 621 7.06 1.46 19.55
CA TYR A 621 7.62 2.54 20.38
C TYR A 621 8.11 2.05 21.74
N ASP A 622 7.44 1.07 22.32
CA ASP A 622 7.78 0.59 23.66
C ASP A 622 7.38 -0.88 23.88
N VAL A 623 7.94 -1.49 24.89
CA VAL A 623 7.58 -2.82 25.41
C VAL A 623 7.47 -2.76 26.91
N SER A 624 6.42 -3.34 27.50
CA SER A 624 6.26 -3.40 28.95
C SER A 624 7.43 -4.13 29.62
N ALA A 625 7.79 -3.75 30.84
CA ALA A 625 8.93 -4.32 31.56
C ALA A 625 8.87 -5.85 31.73
N ASP A 626 7.68 -6.43 31.74
CA ASP A 626 7.43 -7.88 31.80
C ASP A 626 7.43 -8.57 30.42
N GLY A 627 7.63 -7.80 29.34
CA GLY A 627 7.68 -8.30 27.95
C GLY A 627 6.34 -8.77 27.39
N LYS A 628 5.21 -8.55 28.10
CA LYS A 628 3.90 -9.10 27.71
C LYS A 628 3.06 -8.17 26.86
N THR A 629 3.46 -6.92 26.69
CA THR A 629 2.69 -5.91 25.96
C THR A 629 3.62 -5.02 25.14
N ILE A 630 3.28 -4.75 23.88
CA ILE A 630 3.94 -3.76 23.03
C ILE A 630 3.04 -2.55 22.83
N LEU A 631 3.67 -1.38 22.79
CA LEU A 631 3.08 -0.10 22.42
C LEU A 631 3.58 0.29 21.04
N PHE A 632 2.67 0.59 20.13
CA PHE A 632 3.02 0.93 18.76
C PHE A 632 2.05 1.95 18.16
N VAL A 633 2.45 2.51 17.03
CA VAL A 633 1.58 3.37 16.22
C VAL A 633 1.38 2.75 14.84
N GLU A 634 0.29 3.10 14.20
CA GLU A 634 0.07 2.81 12.79
C GLU A 634 0.42 4.04 11.96
N LEU A 635 1.48 3.89 11.17
CA LEU A 635 1.94 4.89 10.22
C LEU A 635 1.31 4.59 8.87
N SER A 636 0.30 5.33 8.46
CA SER A 636 -0.16 5.29 7.08
C SER A 636 0.50 6.41 6.30
N TYR A 637 0.97 6.14 5.08
CA TYR A 637 1.49 7.18 4.19
C TYR A 637 0.41 8.26 4.00
N GLY A 638 0.73 9.50 4.37
CA GLY A 638 -0.17 10.65 4.24
C GLY A 638 -1.17 10.87 5.38
N GLN A 639 -1.04 10.19 6.48
CA GLN A 639 -1.89 10.38 7.67
C GLN A 639 -1.74 11.79 8.28
N PRO A 640 -2.77 12.23 9.04
CA PRO A 640 -2.74 13.47 9.79
C PRO A 640 -1.50 13.55 10.71
N ARG A 641 -1.18 14.74 11.21
CA ARG A 641 -0.03 14.99 12.09
C ARG A 641 -0.01 14.13 13.35
N ASN A 642 -1.13 13.56 13.73
CA ASN A 642 -1.27 12.59 14.82
C ASN A 642 -1.61 11.22 14.23
N VAL A 643 -0.91 10.19 14.69
CA VAL A 643 -1.11 8.79 14.26
C VAL A 643 -1.83 8.00 15.34
N ALA A 644 -2.53 6.94 14.95
CA ALA A 644 -3.26 6.10 15.89
C ALA A 644 -2.28 5.28 16.75
N ILE A 645 -2.49 5.31 18.07
CA ILE A 645 -1.68 4.62 19.08
C ILE A 645 -2.41 3.36 19.50
N TYR A 646 -1.70 2.24 19.52
CA TYR A 646 -2.21 0.92 19.88
C TYR A 646 -1.39 0.25 20.96
N LEU A 647 -2.08 -0.57 21.73
CA LEU A 647 -1.49 -1.51 22.69
C LEU A 647 -1.84 -2.94 22.25
N ARG A 648 -0.87 -3.86 22.26
CA ARG A 648 -1.08 -5.25 21.90
C ARG A 648 -0.33 -6.18 22.84
N LYS A 649 -0.96 -7.27 23.25
CA LYS A 649 -0.25 -8.32 24.00
C LYS A 649 0.68 -9.10 23.08
N THR A 650 1.81 -9.55 23.62
CA THR A 650 2.81 -10.34 22.89
C THR A 650 2.40 -11.80 22.67
N ASP A 651 1.25 -12.22 23.18
CA ASP A 651 0.62 -13.51 22.89
C ASP A 651 -0.11 -13.56 21.54
N GLY A 652 -0.14 -12.44 20.79
CA GLY A 652 -0.80 -12.34 19.50
C GLY A 652 -2.28 -11.91 19.58
N SER A 653 -2.81 -11.63 20.78
CA SER A 653 -4.17 -11.09 20.94
C SER A 653 -4.39 -9.81 20.11
N PRO A 654 -5.65 -9.46 19.78
CA PRO A 654 -5.96 -8.25 19.02
C PRO A 654 -5.41 -6.99 19.67
N ALA A 655 -5.00 -6.03 18.83
CA ALA A 655 -4.54 -4.73 19.29
C ALA A 655 -5.72 -3.86 19.74
N VAL A 656 -5.50 -3.06 20.79
CA VAL A 656 -6.47 -2.10 21.32
C VAL A 656 -6.02 -0.69 20.96
N ARG A 657 -6.87 0.08 20.27
CA ARG A 657 -6.63 1.49 19.97
C ARG A 657 -6.85 2.32 21.23
N LEU A 658 -5.87 3.16 21.59
CA LEU A 658 -5.93 4.03 22.75
C LEU A 658 -6.35 5.46 22.40
N GLY A 659 -5.97 5.96 21.25
CA GLY A 659 -6.21 7.33 20.80
C GLY A 659 -5.22 7.76 19.72
N ASP A 660 -5.12 9.08 19.48
CA ASP A 660 -4.20 9.66 18.51
C ASP A 660 -3.08 10.43 19.20
N GLY A 661 -1.91 10.46 18.57
CA GLY A 661 -0.75 11.20 19.06
C GLY A 661 0.54 10.71 18.41
N ASN A 662 1.65 11.30 18.83
CA ASN A 662 2.98 10.97 18.33
C ASN A 662 3.90 10.57 19.47
N ARG A 663 4.92 9.75 19.18
CA ARG A 663 5.99 9.34 20.11
C ARG A 663 5.47 8.86 21.46
N PRO A 664 4.57 7.86 21.48
CA PRO A 664 4.02 7.36 22.73
C PRO A 664 5.06 6.63 23.58
N ALA A 665 4.90 6.70 24.92
CA ALA A 665 5.68 5.94 25.88
C ALA A 665 4.78 5.37 26.97
N LEU A 666 4.97 4.10 27.32
CA LEU A 666 4.18 3.37 28.32
C LEU A 666 4.64 3.70 29.75
N SER A 667 3.70 3.95 30.66
CA SER A 667 4.04 4.15 32.07
C SER A 667 4.60 2.86 32.71
N PRO A 668 5.46 2.96 33.74
CA PRO A 668 6.05 1.78 34.39
C PRO A 668 5.02 0.81 34.95
N ASP A 669 3.85 1.30 35.39
CA ASP A 669 2.74 0.48 35.88
C ASP A 669 1.79 -0.03 34.79
N GLY A 670 2.06 0.34 33.51
CA GLY A 670 1.30 -0.07 32.35
C GLY A 670 -0.11 0.54 32.23
N LYS A 671 -0.47 1.54 33.06
CA LYS A 671 -1.85 2.08 33.11
C LYS A 671 -2.05 3.31 32.23
N TRP A 672 -0.99 3.96 31.84
CA TRP A 672 -1.03 5.19 31.04
C TRP A 672 -0.04 5.14 29.88
N VAL A 673 -0.39 5.85 28.83
CA VAL A 673 0.52 6.18 27.74
C VAL A 673 0.63 7.68 27.63
N VAL A 674 1.83 8.24 27.76
CA VAL A 674 2.08 9.64 27.40
C VAL A 674 2.32 9.75 25.91
N CYS A 675 1.72 10.72 25.22
CA CYS A 675 1.95 11.01 23.81
C CYS A 675 1.94 12.52 23.57
N ILE A 676 2.43 12.90 22.40
CA ILE A 676 2.45 14.28 21.92
C ILE A 676 1.32 14.46 20.92
N LEU A 677 0.36 15.30 21.23
CA LEU A 677 -0.72 15.69 20.33
C LEU A 677 -0.33 16.98 19.61
N SER A 678 -0.36 16.97 18.28
CA SER A 678 -0.05 18.12 17.43
C SER A 678 -1.33 18.79 16.93
N ASP A 679 -1.44 20.10 17.14
CA ASP A 679 -2.50 20.96 16.60
C ASP A 679 -1.84 22.11 15.83
N GLY A 680 -1.73 21.94 14.52
CA GLY A 680 -0.94 22.86 13.70
C GLY A 680 0.55 22.90 14.14
N PRO A 681 1.12 24.09 14.39
CA PRO A 681 2.48 24.23 14.91
C PRO A 681 2.57 24.02 16.44
N LYS A 682 1.44 23.89 17.13
CA LYS A 682 1.40 23.69 18.58
C LYS A 682 1.45 22.21 18.90
N THR A 683 2.17 21.87 19.97
CA THR A 683 2.21 20.50 20.49
C THR A 683 1.80 20.50 21.96
N ASN A 684 1.18 19.43 22.41
CA ASN A 684 0.74 19.27 23.79
C ASN A 684 1.02 17.85 24.28
N LEU A 685 1.27 17.68 25.59
CA LEU A 685 1.37 16.36 26.19
C LEU A 685 0.00 15.86 26.61
N THR A 686 -0.30 14.63 26.22
CA THR A 686 -1.57 13.95 26.56
C THR A 686 -1.29 12.60 27.17
N LEU A 687 -2.03 12.29 28.25
CA LEU A 687 -2.07 10.94 28.85
C LEU A 687 -3.30 10.21 28.32
N LEU A 688 -3.08 9.04 27.74
CA LEU A 688 -4.12 8.11 27.30
C LEU A 688 -4.19 6.95 28.30
N PRO A 689 -5.36 6.57 28.82
CA PRO A 689 -5.50 5.42 29.70
C PRO A 689 -5.37 4.13 28.87
N THR A 690 -4.73 3.09 29.41
CA THR A 690 -4.65 1.76 28.79
C THR A 690 -5.88 0.89 29.06
N GLY A 691 -6.73 1.31 30.00
CA GLY A 691 -8.00 0.70 30.35
C GLY A 691 -9.13 1.73 30.33
N ALA A 692 -10.18 1.50 31.10
CA ALA A 692 -11.28 2.47 31.21
C ALA A 692 -10.79 3.80 31.82
N GLY A 693 -11.11 4.91 31.18
CA GLY A 693 -10.73 6.26 31.64
C GLY A 693 -10.81 7.28 30.50
N GLU A 694 -10.55 8.53 30.83
CA GLU A 694 -10.55 9.63 29.88
C GLU A 694 -9.12 10.16 29.67
N ALA A 695 -8.85 10.61 28.43
CA ALA A 695 -7.59 11.25 28.08
C ALA A 695 -7.41 12.56 28.86
N ARG A 696 -6.18 12.85 29.30
CA ARG A 696 -5.84 14.06 30.09
C ARG A 696 -4.72 14.83 29.43
N SER A 697 -4.94 16.13 29.20
CA SER A 697 -3.89 17.04 28.79
C SER A 697 -3.09 17.50 29.99
N ILE A 698 -1.76 17.40 29.91
CA ILE A 698 -0.82 17.73 31.01
C ILE A 698 0.29 18.70 30.57
N GLY A 699 0.23 19.21 29.35
CA GLY A 699 1.25 20.10 28.79
C GLY A 699 1.22 21.49 29.40
N ALA A 700 2.40 22.11 29.61
CA ALA A 700 2.53 23.51 29.99
C ALA A 700 2.21 24.43 28.80
N SER A 701 1.53 25.56 29.08
CA SER A 701 1.15 26.52 28.04
C SER A 701 2.38 27.12 27.34
N GLY A 702 2.38 27.14 26.03
CA GLY A 702 3.43 27.78 25.22
C GLY A 702 4.66 26.91 24.96
N MET A 703 4.76 25.71 25.54
CA MET A 703 5.86 24.80 25.29
C MET A 703 5.63 24.04 23.99
N HIS A 704 6.69 23.87 23.20
CA HIS A 704 6.70 22.95 22.06
C HIS A 704 7.38 21.64 22.47
N TYR A 705 6.61 20.54 22.54
CA TYR A 705 7.08 19.23 22.96
C TYR A 705 7.50 18.40 21.76
N GLU A 706 8.61 17.65 21.92
CA GLU A 706 9.10 16.73 20.89
C GLU A 706 9.21 15.28 21.37
N ARG A 707 9.48 15.06 22.67
CA ARG A 707 9.63 13.74 23.27
C ARG A 707 9.21 13.78 24.73
N ALA A 708 8.64 12.67 25.20
CA ALA A 708 8.39 12.42 26.61
C ALA A 708 8.77 10.97 26.96
N GLU A 709 9.33 10.77 28.15
CA GLU A 709 9.73 9.47 28.69
C GLU A 709 9.38 9.42 30.17
N TRP A 710 8.89 8.30 30.67
CA TRP A 710 8.51 8.16 32.07
C TRP A 710 9.73 7.98 32.98
N PHE A 711 9.70 8.64 34.14
CA PHE A 711 10.55 8.25 35.23
C PHE A 711 10.12 6.89 35.81
N PRO A 712 11.07 6.09 36.36
CA PRO A 712 10.75 4.82 37.00
C PRO A 712 9.72 4.89 38.13
N ASP A 713 9.55 6.07 38.78
CA ASP A 713 8.55 6.31 39.84
C ASP A 713 7.10 6.42 39.31
N GLY A 714 6.93 6.58 37.98
CA GLY A 714 5.59 6.76 37.36
C GLY A 714 4.89 8.07 37.70
N GLN A 715 5.59 9.04 38.31
CA GLN A 715 5.02 10.32 38.75
C GLN A 715 5.59 11.53 38.00
N ARG A 716 6.70 11.34 37.32
CA ARG A 716 7.41 12.38 36.56
C ARG A 716 7.69 11.94 35.14
N LEU A 717 7.82 12.93 34.26
CA LEU A 717 8.22 12.77 32.87
C LEU A 717 9.53 13.52 32.60
N LEU A 718 10.44 12.90 31.87
CA LEU A 718 11.53 13.55 31.19
C LEU A 718 11.02 14.04 29.83
N VAL A 719 10.95 15.34 29.62
CA VAL A 719 10.39 15.93 28.39
C VAL A 719 11.45 16.73 27.65
N THR A 720 11.51 16.55 26.35
CA THR A 720 12.35 17.35 25.46
C THR A 720 11.47 18.29 24.66
N GLY A 721 11.90 19.55 24.58
CA GLY A 721 11.17 20.56 23.84
C GLY A 721 11.82 21.92 23.96
N ASN A 722 11.15 22.96 23.48
CA ASN A 722 11.62 24.33 23.57
C ASN A 722 10.51 25.27 24.02
N GLU A 723 10.91 26.23 24.85
CA GLU A 723 10.13 27.43 25.18
C GLU A 723 10.11 28.38 23.95
N PRO A 724 9.09 29.24 23.79
CA PRO A 724 9.02 30.16 22.67
C PRO A 724 10.28 30.99 22.53
N GLY A 725 10.92 30.95 21.35
CA GLY A 725 12.12 31.73 21.03
C GLY A 725 13.42 31.23 21.69
N ARG A 726 13.41 30.08 22.37
CA ARG A 726 14.60 29.45 22.93
C ARG A 726 15.00 28.19 22.22
N PRO A 727 16.29 27.81 22.27
CA PRO A 727 16.76 26.53 21.81
C PRO A 727 16.14 25.36 22.60
N GLN A 728 16.21 24.18 22.02
CA GLN A 728 15.73 22.93 22.60
C GLN A 728 16.56 22.54 23.83
N ARG A 729 15.90 21.96 24.86
CA ARG A 729 16.54 21.30 26.01
C ARG A 729 15.62 20.30 26.67
N THR A 730 16.12 19.61 27.66
CA THR A 730 15.37 18.59 28.39
C THR A 730 14.95 19.11 29.77
N PHE A 731 13.73 18.78 30.17
CA PHE A 731 13.10 19.19 31.43
C PHE A 731 12.58 17.96 32.18
N VAL A 732 12.37 18.11 33.48
CA VAL A 732 11.51 17.23 34.30
C VAL A 732 10.17 17.92 34.47
N GLN A 733 9.08 17.19 34.25
CA GLN A 733 7.70 17.62 34.48
C GLN A 733 7.02 16.68 35.47
N ASP A 734 6.48 17.22 36.56
CA ASP A 734 5.66 16.47 37.52
C ASP A 734 4.23 16.33 37.00
N LEU A 735 3.61 15.14 37.18
CA LEU A 735 2.21 14.92 36.77
C LEU A 735 1.19 15.67 37.62
N GLY A 736 1.52 15.98 38.87
CA GLY A 736 0.67 16.72 39.82
C GLY A 736 0.67 18.24 39.62
N GLY A 737 1.51 18.80 38.77
CA GLY A 737 1.63 20.22 38.49
C GLY A 737 2.24 20.54 37.14
N ASN A 738 1.92 21.69 36.58
CA ASN A 738 2.46 22.15 35.29
C ASN A 738 3.89 22.72 35.37
N LYS A 739 4.65 22.41 36.45
CA LYS A 739 5.99 22.93 36.67
C LYS A 739 7.01 22.14 35.84
N LEU A 740 7.67 22.84 34.93
CA LEU A 740 8.83 22.37 34.20
C LEU A 740 10.13 22.79 34.91
N THR A 741 10.99 21.81 35.17
CA THR A 741 12.31 22.07 35.76
C THR A 741 13.37 21.71 34.71
N PRO A 742 14.20 22.65 34.21
CA PRO A 742 15.24 22.33 33.24
C PRO A 742 16.27 21.38 33.87
N VAL A 743 16.66 20.37 33.09
CA VAL A 743 17.70 19.39 33.46
C VAL A 743 18.99 19.73 32.73
N THR A 744 18.91 19.91 31.41
CA THR A 744 20.10 20.15 30.57
C THR A 744 20.26 21.61 30.21
N PRO A 745 21.49 22.07 29.88
CA PRO A 745 21.70 23.33 29.14
C PRO A 745 20.93 23.36 27.82
N GLU A 746 20.76 24.54 27.27
CA GLU A 746 20.21 24.75 25.91
C GLU A 746 21.07 23.98 24.86
N ASP A 747 20.43 23.50 23.79
CA ASP A 747 21.01 22.64 22.73
C ASP A 747 21.54 21.27 23.20
N MET A 748 21.30 20.87 24.45
CA MET A 748 21.64 19.57 24.98
C MET A 748 20.38 18.72 25.23
N ILE A 749 20.24 17.63 24.49
CA ILE A 749 19.10 16.72 24.56
C ILE A 749 19.48 15.47 25.31
N ALA A 750 18.70 15.14 26.35
CA ALA A 750 18.86 13.93 27.13
C ALA A 750 17.82 12.87 26.74
N ALA A 751 18.19 11.61 26.91
CA ALA A 751 17.32 10.46 26.77
C ALA A 751 17.68 9.42 27.85
N HIS A 752 16.81 8.40 28.00
CA HIS A 752 17.05 7.21 28.84
C HIS A 752 17.53 7.51 30.27
N ILE A 753 16.55 7.58 31.17
CA ILE A 753 16.78 7.81 32.60
C ILE A 753 17.41 6.58 33.23
N SER A 754 18.44 6.76 34.06
CA SER A 754 19.01 5.64 34.86
C SER A 754 17.97 5.11 35.86
N PRO A 755 17.97 3.80 36.19
CA PRO A 755 17.02 3.22 37.15
C PRO A 755 17.05 3.85 38.54
N ASP A 756 18.23 4.36 38.98
CA ASP A 756 18.40 5.09 40.24
C ASP A 756 17.95 6.56 40.18
N GLN A 757 17.47 7.01 39.00
CA GLN A 757 16.94 8.34 38.71
C GLN A 757 17.96 9.47 38.92
N LYS A 758 19.25 9.18 38.92
CA LYS A 758 20.32 10.18 39.12
C LYS A 758 20.88 10.75 37.83
N TYR A 759 20.83 9.97 36.74
CA TYR A 759 21.47 10.31 35.48
C TYR A 759 20.51 10.17 34.30
N VAL A 760 20.81 10.93 33.25
CA VAL A 760 20.23 10.74 31.93
C VAL A 760 21.37 10.57 30.92
N THR A 761 21.13 9.82 29.85
CA THR A 761 22.10 9.71 28.75
C THR A 761 22.03 10.92 27.84
N VAL A 762 23.19 11.41 27.39
CA VAL A 762 23.35 12.55 26.49
C VAL A 762 24.40 12.21 25.45
N VAL A 763 24.14 12.57 24.19
CA VAL A 763 25.17 12.51 23.13
C VAL A 763 25.66 13.93 22.86
N SER A 764 26.94 14.19 23.16
CA SER A 764 27.57 15.48 22.95
C SER A 764 28.93 15.29 22.24
N GLY A 765 29.15 16.04 21.15
CA GLY A 765 30.35 15.89 20.34
C GLY A 765 30.58 14.44 19.80
N GLY A 766 29.49 13.74 19.49
CA GLY A 766 29.53 12.34 19.03
C GLY A 766 29.78 11.30 20.12
N LYS A 767 30.04 11.73 21.37
CA LYS A 767 30.35 10.85 22.52
C LYS A 767 29.11 10.67 23.39
N LEU A 768 28.90 9.45 23.91
CA LEU A 768 27.88 9.16 24.90
C LEU A 768 28.38 9.61 26.28
N ASN A 769 27.54 10.32 26.98
CA ASN A 769 27.82 10.81 28.34
C ASN A 769 26.61 10.57 29.25
N LEU A 770 26.85 10.53 30.56
CA LEU A 770 25.82 10.63 31.59
C LEU A 770 25.80 12.06 32.12
N PHE A 771 24.60 12.64 32.18
CA PHE A 771 24.38 13.95 32.78
C PHE A 771 23.56 13.82 34.08
N PRO A 772 24.03 14.41 35.22
CA PRO A 772 23.27 14.33 36.46
C PRO A 772 21.96 15.12 36.39
N ILE A 773 20.83 14.52 36.80
CA ILE A 773 19.51 15.19 36.77
C ILE A 773 19.47 16.41 37.67
N GLY A 774 20.23 16.42 38.78
CA GLY A 774 20.39 17.56 39.66
C GLY A 774 21.35 18.63 39.17
N GLY A 775 21.87 18.54 37.95
CA GLY A 775 22.89 19.41 37.38
C GLY A 775 24.30 18.94 37.75
N GLY A 776 25.31 19.37 36.97
CA GLY A 776 26.70 19.03 37.18
C GLY A 776 27.45 18.79 35.87
N GLU A 777 28.62 18.14 35.96
CA GLU A 777 29.45 17.85 34.82
C GLU A 777 29.05 16.55 34.09
N LEU A 778 29.31 16.51 32.78
CA LEU A 778 29.19 15.32 31.95
C LEU A 778 30.15 14.22 32.37
N LYS A 779 29.68 13.01 32.58
CA LYS A 779 30.49 11.82 32.81
C LYS A 779 30.55 11.00 31.52
N PRO A 780 31.73 10.88 30.87
CA PRO A 780 31.83 10.15 29.61
C PRO A 780 31.61 8.65 29.84
N VAL A 781 30.85 8.03 28.92
CA VAL A 781 30.71 6.58 28.81
C VAL A 781 31.72 6.11 27.79
N THR A 782 32.72 5.31 28.24
CA THR A 782 33.79 4.83 27.37
C THR A 782 33.39 3.61 26.55
N ASN A 783 34.10 3.36 25.43
CA ASN A 783 33.97 2.16 24.58
C ASN A 783 32.62 2.02 23.83
N ARG A 784 31.88 3.10 23.61
CA ARG A 784 30.80 3.13 22.61
C ARG A 784 31.41 3.16 21.21
N GLU A 785 30.95 2.28 20.31
CA GLU A 785 31.34 2.34 18.89
C GLU A 785 30.55 3.43 18.13
N ALA A 786 31.16 3.88 17.04
CA ALA A 786 30.45 4.77 16.12
C ALA A 786 29.20 4.08 15.52
N GLY A 787 28.10 4.81 15.41
CA GLY A 787 26.83 4.29 14.90
C GLY A 787 25.98 3.53 15.90
N GLU A 788 26.44 3.30 17.14
CA GLU A 788 25.61 2.69 18.19
C GLU A 788 24.59 3.68 18.75
N SER A 789 23.40 3.19 19.04
CA SER A 789 22.32 3.89 19.74
C SER A 789 21.94 3.19 21.03
N VAL A 790 21.66 3.96 22.09
CA VAL A 790 21.15 3.38 23.35
C VAL A 790 19.73 2.88 23.15
N ILE A 791 19.44 1.64 23.56
CA ILE A 791 18.10 1.06 23.59
C ILE A 791 17.47 1.32 24.96
N VAL A 792 18.08 0.80 26.02
CA VAL A 792 17.57 0.84 27.38
C VAL A 792 18.70 0.59 28.40
N TRP A 793 18.48 1.04 29.66
CA TRP A 793 19.27 0.62 30.79
C TRP A 793 18.91 -0.79 31.25
N SER A 794 19.88 -1.55 31.75
CA SER A 794 19.55 -2.76 32.53
C SER A 794 18.80 -2.39 33.82
N ALA A 795 17.96 -3.31 34.32
CA ALA A 795 17.15 -3.08 35.51
C ALA A 795 17.97 -2.74 36.77
N ASP A 796 19.21 -3.27 36.89
CA ASP A 796 20.15 -3.02 37.97
C ASP A 796 20.98 -1.74 37.78
N GLY A 797 20.81 -1.03 36.66
CA GLY A 797 21.54 0.21 36.36
C GLY A 797 23.03 0.04 36.05
N ARG A 798 23.55 -1.21 35.93
CA ARG A 798 24.98 -1.45 35.67
C ARG A 798 25.32 -1.37 34.20
N TYR A 799 24.38 -1.69 33.32
CA TYR A 799 24.62 -1.82 31.88
C TYR A 799 23.71 -0.91 31.07
N LEU A 800 24.23 -0.52 29.90
CA LEU A 800 23.46 0.02 28.78
C LEU A 800 23.38 -1.03 27.67
N PHE A 801 22.20 -1.28 27.14
CA PHE A 801 22.03 -2.02 25.92
C PHE A 801 22.09 -1.08 24.72
N LEU A 802 22.95 -1.39 23.78
CA LEU A 802 23.24 -0.58 22.59
C LEU A 802 22.90 -1.37 21.35
N SER A 803 22.31 -0.72 20.35
CA SER A 803 22.03 -1.31 19.03
C SER A 803 22.92 -0.70 17.97
N LYS A 804 23.36 -1.51 17.02
CA LYS A 804 24.07 -1.11 15.82
C LYS A 804 23.55 -1.93 14.64
N LEU A 805 23.21 -1.26 13.55
CA LEU A 805 22.93 -1.91 12.28
C LEU A 805 24.26 -2.16 11.56
N GLU A 806 24.63 -3.42 11.39
CA GLU A 806 25.80 -3.79 10.58
C GLU A 806 25.45 -3.82 9.10
N GLU A 807 24.21 -4.28 8.79
CA GLU A 807 23.55 -4.23 7.49
C GLU A 807 22.08 -3.84 7.68
N PRO A 808 21.34 -3.40 6.66
CA PRO A 808 19.94 -2.99 6.83
C PRO A 808 19.04 -4.01 7.52
N ALA A 809 19.28 -5.30 7.29
CA ALA A 809 18.54 -6.42 7.87
C ALA A 809 19.29 -7.18 8.97
N PHE A 810 20.42 -6.66 9.43
CA PHE A 810 21.24 -7.27 10.47
C PHE A 810 21.52 -6.29 11.61
N LEU A 811 20.95 -6.60 12.77
CA LEU A 811 21.05 -5.83 14.01
C LEU A 811 21.99 -6.54 15.00
N LYS A 812 22.98 -5.83 15.50
CA LYS A 812 23.84 -6.27 16.58
C LYS A 812 23.50 -5.50 17.86
N ILE A 813 23.24 -6.20 18.95
CA ILE A 813 22.99 -5.63 20.27
C ILE A 813 24.17 -5.94 21.16
N SER A 814 24.71 -4.90 21.77
CA SER A 814 25.81 -4.99 22.73
C SER A 814 25.35 -4.59 24.13
N ARG A 815 25.92 -5.20 25.16
CA ARG A 815 25.77 -4.81 26.56
C ARG A 815 27.06 -4.13 27.00
N LEU A 816 26.96 -2.87 27.47
CA LEU A 816 28.08 -2.04 27.89
C LEU A 816 28.00 -1.77 29.41
N GLU A 817 28.99 -2.21 30.19
CA GLU A 817 29.09 -1.90 31.62
C GLU A 817 29.51 -0.44 31.80
N VAL A 818 28.66 0.36 32.43
CA VAL A 818 28.85 1.81 32.51
C VAL A 818 30.05 2.24 33.32
N SER A 819 30.37 1.47 34.41
CA SER A 819 31.45 1.79 35.34
C SER A 819 32.84 1.46 34.80
N THR A 820 32.98 0.38 34.01
CA THR A 820 34.26 -0.14 33.53
C THR A 820 34.52 0.07 32.06
N GLY A 821 33.41 0.33 31.28
CA GLY A 821 33.48 0.31 29.84
C GLY A 821 33.62 -1.08 29.23
N ARG A 822 33.47 -2.16 30.03
CA ARG A 822 33.51 -3.54 29.50
C ARG A 822 32.32 -3.76 28.59
N ARG A 823 32.55 -4.27 27.40
CA ARG A 823 31.55 -4.49 26.36
C ARG A 823 31.52 -5.95 25.94
N GLU A 824 30.33 -6.47 25.70
CA GLU A 824 30.12 -7.80 25.14
C GLU A 824 28.93 -7.78 24.14
N VAL A 825 28.95 -8.66 23.16
CA VAL A 825 27.82 -8.88 22.25
C VAL A 825 26.77 -9.63 23.05
N TRP A 826 25.57 -9.03 23.10
CA TRP A 826 24.43 -9.59 23.81
C TRP A 826 23.55 -10.45 22.90
N ARG A 827 23.21 -9.93 21.73
CA ARG A 827 22.37 -10.63 20.75
C ARG A 827 22.65 -10.14 19.33
N GLU A 828 22.55 -11.05 18.38
CA GLU A 828 22.53 -10.76 16.96
C GLU A 828 21.18 -11.18 16.38
N VAL A 829 20.57 -10.31 15.58
CA VAL A 829 19.26 -10.52 14.96
C VAL A 829 19.42 -10.35 13.45
N LYS A 830 19.09 -11.40 12.71
CA LYS A 830 19.06 -11.42 11.24
C LYS A 830 17.66 -11.75 10.80
N THR A 831 17.05 -10.87 10.02
CA THR A 831 15.70 -11.12 9.54
C THR A 831 15.64 -12.37 8.65
N PRO A 832 14.62 -13.24 8.79
CA PRO A 832 14.52 -14.49 8.01
C PRO A 832 14.42 -14.25 6.49
N ASP A 833 13.77 -13.16 6.08
CA ASP A 833 13.68 -12.72 4.69
C ASP A 833 14.14 -11.26 4.60
N PRO A 834 15.42 -11.02 4.30
CA PRO A 834 16.03 -9.68 4.31
C PRO A 834 15.74 -8.87 3.03
N VAL A 835 15.03 -9.43 2.04
CA VAL A 835 14.76 -8.74 0.77
C VAL A 835 14.00 -7.44 0.97
N GLY A 836 14.65 -6.32 0.67
CA GLY A 836 14.10 -4.98 0.81
C GLY A 836 13.87 -4.54 2.27
N VAL A 837 14.37 -5.29 3.26
CA VAL A 837 14.15 -5.01 4.68
C VAL A 837 15.22 -4.07 5.23
N GLY A 838 14.75 -3.02 5.94
CA GLY A 838 15.57 -2.18 6.80
C GLY A 838 14.98 -2.15 8.22
N ILE A 839 15.78 -2.49 9.24
CA ILE A 839 15.36 -2.35 10.65
C ILE A 839 15.41 -0.87 11.02
N THR A 840 14.33 -0.33 11.58
CA THR A 840 14.18 1.11 11.81
C THR A 840 14.12 1.51 13.28
N LYS A 841 13.55 0.67 14.13
CA LYS A 841 13.40 0.95 15.57
C LYS A 841 13.58 -0.34 16.36
N VAL A 842 14.24 -0.23 17.50
CA VAL A 842 14.48 -1.36 18.43
C VAL A 842 14.04 -0.94 19.82
N VAL A 843 13.27 -1.79 20.49
CA VAL A 843 12.91 -1.67 21.91
C VAL A 843 13.15 -3.00 22.61
N MET A 844 13.52 -2.96 23.88
CA MET A 844 13.91 -4.15 24.62
C MET A 844 13.52 -4.00 26.11
N THR A 845 13.19 -5.10 26.76
CA THR A 845 12.98 -5.11 28.21
C THR A 845 14.27 -4.83 28.98
N PRO A 846 14.22 -4.19 30.17
CA PRO A 846 15.40 -3.88 30.99
C PRO A 846 16.23 -5.10 31.44
N ASP A 847 15.66 -6.31 31.43
CA ASP A 847 16.37 -7.57 31.66
C ASP A 847 17.08 -8.12 30.42
N GLY A 848 16.87 -7.48 29.25
CA GLY A 848 17.46 -7.88 27.99
C GLY A 848 16.88 -9.17 27.38
N GLN A 849 15.77 -9.69 27.91
CA GLN A 849 15.23 -10.99 27.50
C GLN A 849 14.28 -10.87 26.31
N SER A 850 13.37 -9.89 26.33
CA SER A 850 12.39 -9.65 25.26
C SER A 850 12.84 -8.48 24.38
N LEU A 851 12.69 -8.65 23.08
CA LEU A 851 13.08 -7.67 22.06
C LEU A 851 11.96 -7.51 21.05
N ALA A 852 11.58 -6.27 20.77
CA ALA A 852 10.77 -5.96 19.61
C ALA A 852 11.51 -4.98 18.69
N TYR A 853 11.32 -5.13 17.37
CA TYR A 853 11.84 -4.17 16.43
C TYR A 853 10.87 -3.91 15.29
N SER A 854 10.86 -2.68 14.79
CA SER A 854 10.17 -2.36 13.56
C SER A 854 11.11 -2.53 12.38
N PHE A 855 10.57 -3.06 11.30
CA PHE A 855 11.25 -3.14 10.01
C PHE A 855 10.39 -2.48 8.94
N GLN A 856 11.03 -1.81 8.01
CA GLN A 856 10.41 -1.37 6.77
C GLN A 856 10.85 -2.33 5.66
N ARG A 857 9.89 -2.80 4.89
CA ARG A 857 10.15 -3.63 3.71
C ARG A 857 9.68 -2.88 2.48
N ASP A 858 10.59 -2.57 1.59
CA ASP A 858 10.33 -1.91 0.31
C ASP A 858 10.60 -2.88 -0.83
N ILE A 859 9.55 -3.32 -1.50
CA ILE A 859 9.64 -4.09 -2.74
C ILE A 859 9.25 -3.14 -3.86
N THR A 860 10.18 -2.86 -4.76
CA THR A 860 9.94 -1.89 -5.81
C THR A 860 9.96 -2.51 -7.19
N THR A 861 9.21 -1.92 -8.11
CA THR A 861 9.11 -2.35 -9.50
C THR A 861 9.32 -1.16 -10.42
N LEU A 862 10.19 -1.30 -11.39
CA LEU A 862 10.44 -0.30 -12.42
C LEU A 862 9.45 -0.45 -13.57
N PHE A 863 8.85 0.66 -13.98
CA PHE A 863 7.92 0.77 -15.08
C PHE A 863 8.41 1.79 -16.12
N LEU A 864 8.11 1.51 -17.38
CA LEU A 864 8.12 2.48 -18.47
C LEU A 864 6.67 2.95 -18.70
N ILE A 865 6.46 4.25 -18.60
CA ILE A 865 5.13 4.86 -18.73
C ILE A 865 5.14 5.71 -20.01
N GLY A 866 4.22 5.43 -20.91
CA GLY A 866 4.02 6.16 -22.15
C GLY A 866 2.68 6.88 -22.20
N GLY A 867 2.53 7.86 -23.14
CA GLY A 867 1.26 8.54 -23.37
C GLY A 867 0.87 9.60 -22.33
N LEU A 868 1.76 9.99 -21.43
CA LEU A 868 1.55 11.10 -20.47
C LEU A 868 1.67 12.46 -21.17
N ARG A 869 0.85 13.45 -20.75
CA ARG A 869 0.86 14.83 -21.28
C ARG A 869 0.78 15.86 -20.16
#